data_12396eca2a102262a8844fd2ad9151fa
#
_entry.id   12396eca2a102262a8844fd2ad9151fa
#
_cell.length_a   1.000
_cell.length_b   1.000
_cell.length_c   1.000
_cell.angle_alpha   90.00
_cell.angle_beta   90.00
_cell.angle_gamma   90.00
#
_symmetry.space_group_name_H-M   'P 1'
#
loop_
_entity.id
_entity.type
_entity.pdbx_description
1 polymer ?
#
loop_
_entity_poly.entity_id
_entity_poly.type
_entity_poly.pdbx_seq_one_letter_code
_entity_poly.pdbx_strand_id
1 'polypeptide(L)'
;LNAENGMDTIRIRGARTHNLQNIDIELPRDKLIVFTGLSGSGKSSLAFDTIYAEGQRRYVESLSAYARQFLSMMEKPDLDHIEGLSPAISIEQKSTSHNPRSTVGTVTEIHDYLRLLYARAGEPRCPDHDIVLEAQTVSQMVDQVLAQKEGVRLMLLAPIVQDRKGEHLQLLDELRAQGFVRARINGEVVELDAAPKLDLRRKHTIEVVVDRFKVRADIAQRLADSFETAVKLADGIARIVFMDGEQSDLLFSARFACPVCGYSLSELEPRLFSFNNPAGACPTCDGLGVRQFFDPARVVVHPELSLAEGAIRGWDRRTVYYFQLLTALAEHYGFDIDTPFNQLTAEVQQVILYGSGEEEIEFTYFSERGFSRQRRESFEGILPNMERRYRETDSNMVREELAKYLSQKPCPECHGTRLNRSARHVYVAGKTLPEVSAMAVGRAGEFFAALTLPGRRGEIASKILNEIGERLNFLVNVGLDYLSLDRSADTLSGGEAQRIRLASQIGAGLVGVMYILDEPSIGLHQRDNERLLETLTRLRDLGNTVIVVEHDEDAILRADHVVDIGPGAGVHGGRIVAQGTPKQVMANAGSLTGQYLSGVKRIAVPGGRTPPDPDRRLAIRGASGNNLRGVNVDIPLGLLTCVTGVSGSGKSTLIIDTLYRHAALALNGSGDDPAPCAEIIGLEQFDKVVDIDQSPIGRTPRSNPATYTGLFTPIRDLFAGTPEARTRGYNPGRFSFNVKGGRCEACQGDGLIKVEMHFLPDIYVPCDVCKGKRYNRETLEVRYKGKNIYEVLEMTVEDARPFFDAVPPIARKLQTLMDVGLTYIKLGQSATTLSGGEAQRVKLARELSKRDTGNTLYILDEPTTGLHFHDIQQLLDVLHRLRDHGNTIVVIEHNLDVIKTADWIIDMGPEGGDKGGTLLTTGTPEQVADCATSYTGHFLKPLLAREQAAKRPKPRKKSG
;
A
#
# COMPACT_ATOMS: atom_id res chain seq x y z
N LEU A 1 -50.29 -10.36 6.07
CA LEU A 1 -49.64 -11.47 6.77
C LEU A 1 -48.52 -10.91 7.60
N ASN A 2 -48.73 -10.94 8.91
CA ASN A 2 -47.92 -10.27 9.93
C ASN A 2 -46.46 -10.69 9.91
N ALA A 3 -45.58 -9.74 9.60
CA ALA A 3 -44.15 -9.80 9.86
C ALA A 3 -43.86 -9.14 11.21
N GLU A 4 -44.28 -9.75 12.28
CA GLU A 4 -43.91 -9.40 13.65
C GLU A 4 -43.25 -10.62 14.29
N ASN A 5 -41.93 -10.72 14.10
CA ASN A 5 -41.00 -11.41 15.00
C ASN A 5 -39.57 -11.22 14.45
N GLY A 6 -39.19 -9.99 14.08
CA GLY A 6 -37.78 -9.60 13.95
C GLY A 6 -37.20 -9.48 15.36
N MET A 7 -36.21 -10.26 15.72
CA MET A 7 -35.45 -10.01 16.95
C MET A 7 -34.80 -8.62 16.86
N ASP A 8 -35.25 -7.69 17.70
CA ASP A 8 -34.72 -6.31 17.77
C ASP A 8 -33.34 -6.23 18.42
N THR A 9 -32.80 -7.37 18.89
CA THR A 9 -31.55 -7.43 19.63
C THR A 9 -30.68 -8.60 19.19
N ILE A 10 -29.36 -8.40 19.26
CA ILE A 10 -28.35 -9.45 19.21
C ILE A 10 -28.08 -9.87 20.63
N ARG A 11 -28.26 -11.16 20.97
CA ARG A 11 -28.05 -11.71 22.31
C ARG A 11 -26.87 -12.65 22.31
N ILE A 12 -25.89 -12.39 23.17
CA ILE A 12 -24.70 -13.21 23.34
C ILE A 12 -24.68 -13.71 24.77
N ARG A 13 -24.39 -14.99 24.95
CA ARG A 13 -24.29 -15.64 26.27
C ARG A 13 -22.98 -16.43 26.35
N GLY A 14 -22.27 -16.22 27.45
CA GLY A 14 -21.09 -17.00 27.79
C GLY A 14 -19.90 -16.80 26.85
N ALA A 15 -19.65 -15.60 26.32
CA ALA A 15 -18.49 -15.36 25.45
C ALA A 15 -17.17 -15.42 26.23
N ARG A 16 -16.26 -16.31 25.83
CA ARG A 16 -14.97 -16.60 26.48
C ARG A 16 -13.76 -16.56 25.52
N THR A 17 -13.96 -16.03 24.32
CA THR A 17 -12.89 -15.95 23.31
C THR A 17 -11.72 -15.10 23.84
N HIS A 18 -10.50 -15.61 23.77
CA HIS A 18 -9.27 -14.98 24.24
C HIS A 18 -9.32 -14.59 25.73
N ASN A 19 -9.37 -13.26 26.02
CA ASN A 19 -9.40 -12.76 27.40
C ASN A 19 -10.82 -12.44 27.91
N LEU A 20 -11.87 -12.73 27.14
CA LEU A 20 -13.25 -12.49 27.55
C LEU A 20 -13.63 -13.38 28.74
N GLN A 21 -14.26 -12.81 29.76
CA GLN A 21 -14.58 -13.47 31.02
C GLN A 21 -16.06 -13.82 31.12
N ASN A 22 -16.54 -14.78 30.29
CA ASN A 22 -17.90 -15.27 30.28
C ASN A 22 -18.94 -14.15 30.13
N ILE A 23 -18.80 -13.34 29.05
CA ILE A 23 -19.64 -12.16 28.83
C ILE A 23 -21.03 -12.56 28.36
N ASP A 24 -22.03 -11.99 29.05
CA ASP A 24 -23.43 -11.94 28.61
C ASP A 24 -23.78 -10.51 28.21
N ILE A 25 -24.25 -10.31 26.98
CA ILE A 25 -24.59 -8.98 26.48
C ILE A 25 -25.77 -9.02 25.52
N GLU A 26 -26.57 -7.96 25.51
CA GLU A 26 -27.62 -7.70 24.55
C GLU A 26 -27.37 -6.38 23.84
N LEU A 27 -27.33 -6.41 22.51
CA LEU A 27 -27.02 -5.27 21.65
C LEU A 27 -28.25 -4.95 20.78
N PRO A 28 -28.66 -3.67 20.67
CA PRO A 28 -29.77 -3.29 19.79
C PRO A 28 -29.36 -3.43 18.30
N ARG A 29 -30.30 -3.90 17.46
CA ARG A 29 -30.09 -3.93 16.00
C ARG A 29 -30.42 -2.58 15.38
N ASP A 30 -29.94 -2.36 14.15
CA ASP A 30 -30.16 -1.16 13.35
C ASP A 30 -29.76 0.12 14.09
N LYS A 31 -28.63 0.03 14.81
CA LYS A 31 -28.03 1.10 15.61
C LYS A 31 -26.54 1.24 15.34
N LEU A 32 -26.02 2.42 15.63
CA LEU A 32 -24.58 2.66 15.71
C LEU A 32 -24.11 2.31 17.12
N ILE A 33 -23.33 1.25 17.23
CA ILE A 33 -22.84 0.68 18.49
C ILE A 33 -21.33 0.88 18.55
N VAL A 34 -20.85 1.52 19.61
CA VAL A 34 -19.41 1.71 19.81
C VAL A 34 -18.90 0.83 20.94
N PHE A 35 -17.88 0.00 20.63
CA PHE A 35 -17.11 -0.75 21.62
C PHE A 35 -15.86 0.04 21.98
N THR A 36 -15.73 0.39 23.24
CA THR A 36 -14.63 1.19 23.78
C THR A 36 -14.00 0.52 25.01
N GLY A 37 -12.90 1.09 25.53
CA GLY A 37 -12.13 0.58 26.66
C GLY A 37 -10.63 0.56 26.41
N LEU A 38 -9.83 0.18 27.38
CA LEU A 38 -8.36 0.15 27.29
C LEU A 38 -7.85 -0.72 26.15
N SER A 39 -6.63 -0.43 25.64
CA SER A 39 -5.94 -1.33 24.71
C SER A 39 -5.75 -2.71 25.37
N GLY A 40 -6.06 -3.79 24.63
CA GLY A 40 -6.02 -5.17 25.16
C GLY A 40 -7.15 -5.53 26.15
N SER A 41 -8.21 -4.72 26.29
CA SER A 41 -9.35 -5.03 27.16
C SER A 41 -10.29 -6.11 26.63
N GLY A 42 -10.19 -6.53 25.35
CA GLY A 42 -11.04 -7.55 24.73
C GLY A 42 -12.08 -7.03 23.74
N LYS A 43 -12.01 -5.75 23.33
CA LYS A 43 -12.91 -5.15 22.33
C LYS A 43 -12.94 -5.91 21.02
N SER A 44 -11.77 -6.10 20.40
CA SER A 44 -11.63 -6.80 19.14
C SER A 44 -12.00 -8.28 19.27
N SER A 45 -11.72 -8.91 20.45
CA SER A 45 -12.12 -10.29 20.73
C SER A 45 -13.64 -10.44 20.75
N LEU A 46 -14.39 -9.46 21.25
CA LEU A 46 -15.85 -9.49 21.21
C LEU A 46 -16.38 -9.16 19.81
N ALA A 47 -15.88 -8.10 19.18
CA ALA A 47 -16.38 -7.62 17.88
C ALA A 47 -16.03 -8.56 16.73
N PHE A 48 -14.76 -8.92 16.58
CA PHE A 48 -14.25 -9.66 15.43
C PHE A 48 -14.19 -11.18 15.70
N ASP A 49 -13.50 -11.58 16.78
CA ASP A 49 -13.25 -13.00 17.05
C ASP A 49 -14.47 -13.72 17.61
N THR A 50 -15.53 -12.99 17.99
CA THR A 50 -16.79 -13.57 18.49
C THR A 50 -17.97 -13.26 17.56
N ILE A 51 -18.37 -11.97 17.44
CA ILE A 51 -19.60 -11.60 16.70
C ILE A 51 -19.42 -11.80 15.19
N TYR A 52 -18.36 -11.24 14.62
CA TYR A 52 -18.09 -11.37 13.19
C TYR A 52 -17.79 -12.82 12.80
N ALA A 53 -16.91 -13.50 13.54
CA ALA A 53 -16.50 -14.87 13.25
C ALA A 53 -17.71 -15.83 13.21
N GLU A 54 -18.63 -15.73 14.19
CA GLU A 54 -19.85 -16.56 14.21
C GLU A 54 -20.84 -16.14 13.11
N GLY A 55 -20.99 -14.83 12.85
CA GLY A 55 -21.84 -14.33 11.76
C GLY A 55 -21.39 -14.85 10.40
N GLN A 56 -20.07 -14.78 10.12
CA GLN A 56 -19.47 -15.29 8.90
C GLN A 56 -19.56 -16.82 8.81
N ARG A 57 -19.32 -17.54 9.91
CA ARG A 57 -19.44 -19.00 9.96
C ARG A 57 -20.85 -19.46 9.58
N ARG A 58 -21.88 -18.84 10.14
CA ARG A 58 -23.29 -19.14 9.81
C ARG A 58 -23.64 -18.80 8.37
N TYR A 59 -23.11 -17.70 7.85
CA TYR A 59 -23.30 -17.33 6.45
C TYR A 59 -22.69 -18.38 5.51
N VAL A 60 -21.44 -18.79 5.74
CA VAL A 60 -20.78 -19.84 4.95
C VAL A 60 -21.50 -21.18 5.07
N GLU A 61 -22.04 -21.51 6.25
CA GLU A 61 -22.84 -22.72 6.48
C GLU A 61 -24.13 -22.75 5.63
N SER A 62 -24.70 -21.57 5.36
CA SER A 62 -25.87 -21.42 4.49
C SER A 62 -25.59 -21.58 3.00
N LEU A 63 -24.32 -21.54 2.58
CA LEU A 63 -23.89 -21.64 1.19
C LEU A 63 -23.84 -23.10 0.70
N SER A 64 -23.31 -23.29 -0.52
CA SER A 64 -23.21 -24.58 -1.20
C SER A 64 -22.35 -25.60 -0.41
N ALA A 65 -22.53 -26.90 -0.75
CA ALA A 65 -21.72 -27.97 -0.17
C ALA A 65 -20.19 -27.80 -0.37
N TYR A 66 -19.79 -27.15 -1.46
CA TYR A 66 -18.39 -26.81 -1.71
C TYR A 66 -17.86 -25.75 -0.71
N ALA A 67 -18.60 -24.69 -0.46
CA ALA A 67 -18.24 -23.67 0.52
C ALA A 67 -18.17 -24.25 1.95
N ARG A 68 -19.03 -25.22 2.27
CA ARG A 68 -19.00 -25.91 3.58
C ARG A 68 -17.74 -26.73 3.86
N GLN A 69 -16.96 -27.11 2.84
CA GLN A 69 -15.68 -27.77 3.06
C GLN A 69 -14.69 -26.87 3.81
N PHE A 70 -14.82 -25.55 3.68
CA PHE A 70 -13.99 -24.57 4.38
C PHE A 70 -14.43 -24.32 5.83
N LEU A 71 -15.65 -24.69 6.22
CA LEU A 71 -16.16 -24.54 7.59
C LEU A 71 -15.36 -25.31 8.62
N SER A 72 -14.84 -26.48 8.25
CA SER A 72 -14.01 -27.30 9.15
C SER A 72 -12.69 -26.63 9.52
N MET A 73 -12.27 -25.61 8.76
CA MET A 73 -11.06 -24.83 8.98
C MET A 73 -11.32 -23.48 9.70
N MET A 74 -12.58 -23.09 9.87
CA MET A 74 -12.95 -21.89 10.63
C MET A 74 -13.06 -22.24 12.11
N GLU A 75 -12.29 -21.58 12.95
CA GLU A 75 -12.39 -21.75 14.39
C GLU A 75 -13.76 -21.26 14.87
N LYS A 76 -14.44 -22.11 15.67
CA LYS A 76 -15.69 -21.71 16.30
C LYS A 76 -15.37 -20.86 17.53
N PRO A 77 -15.94 -19.65 17.66
CA PRO A 77 -15.78 -18.85 18.85
C PRO A 77 -16.21 -19.60 20.12
N ASP A 78 -15.48 -19.39 21.21
CA ASP A 78 -15.84 -19.97 22.51
C ASP A 78 -16.97 -19.14 23.15
N LEU A 79 -18.20 -19.60 22.94
CA LEU A 79 -19.40 -19.01 23.49
C LEU A 79 -20.49 -20.09 23.70
N ASP A 80 -21.44 -19.83 24.61
CA ASP A 80 -22.54 -20.75 24.84
C ASP A 80 -23.63 -20.58 23.80
N HIS A 81 -24.05 -19.34 23.54
CA HIS A 81 -25.15 -19.07 22.60
C HIS A 81 -25.04 -17.65 22.00
N ILE A 82 -25.44 -17.50 20.74
CA ILE A 82 -25.61 -16.20 20.07
C ILE A 82 -26.81 -16.25 19.12
N GLU A 83 -27.68 -15.26 19.18
CA GLU A 83 -28.87 -15.13 18.34
C GLU A 83 -29.03 -13.69 17.82
N GLY A 84 -29.87 -13.50 16.81
CA GLY A 84 -30.15 -12.19 16.21
C GLY A 84 -29.11 -11.65 15.25
N LEU A 85 -28.12 -12.47 14.83
CA LEU A 85 -27.08 -12.04 13.89
C LEU A 85 -27.66 -11.84 12.49
N SER A 86 -27.27 -10.74 11.85
CA SER A 86 -27.40 -10.50 10.40
C SER A 86 -26.12 -10.97 9.68
N PRO A 87 -26.15 -11.11 8.33
CA PRO A 87 -24.91 -11.29 7.56
C PRO A 87 -23.90 -10.21 7.94
N ALA A 88 -22.66 -10.60 8.26
CA ALA A 88 -21.66 -9.73 8.82
C ALA A 88 -20.58 -9.37 7.78
N ILE A 89 -20.21 -8.09 7.72
CA ILE A 89 -19.13 -7.55 6.90
C ILE A 89 -18.09 -6.92 7.83
N SER A 90 -16.86 -7.41 7.77
CA SER A 90 -15.72 -6.87 8.53
C SER A 90 -14.91 -5.89 7.69
N ILE A 91 -14.55 -4.76 8.29
CA ILE A 91 -13.66 -3.76 7.70
C ILE A 91 -12.50 -3.53 8.68
N GLU A 92 -11.50 -4.41 8.59
CA GLU A 92 -10.30 -4.40 9.42
C GLU A 92 -9.18 -3.58 8.81
N GLN A 93 -8.26 -3.15 9.66
CA GLN A 93 -7.07 -2.38 9.29
C GLN A 93 -5.96 -3.22 8.63
N LYS A 94 -5.88 -4.51 8.98
CA LYS A 94 -4.69 -5.37 8.75
C LYS A 94 -4.44 -5.84 7.32
N SER A 95 -5.34 -5.69 6.37
CA SER A 95 -5.19 -6.30 5.05
C SER A 95 -5.00 -5.27 3.95
N THR A 96 -3.82 -4.68 3.84
CA THR A 96 -3.39 -4.08 2.58
C THR A 96 -3.07 -5.22 1.60
N SER A 97 -3.67 -5.15 0.42
CA SER A 97 -3.33 -6.07 -0.66
C SER A 97 -1.87 -5.82 -1.06
N HIS A 98 -1.01 -6.82 -0.91
CA HIS A 98 0.37 -6.75 -1.40
C HIS A 98 0.48 -7.04 -2.90
N ASN A 99 -0.65 -7.07 -3.61
CA ASN A 99 -0.63 -7.26 -5.05
C ASN A 99 -0.24 -5.93 -5.74
N PRO A 100 0.92 -5.84 -6.40
CA PRO A 100 1.39 -4.60 -7.03
C PRO A 100 0.51 -4.14 -8.20
N ARG A 101 -0.42 -4.99 -8.64
CA ARG A 101 -1.41 -4.65 -9.68
C ARG A 101 -2.70 -4.05 -9.13
N SER A 102 -2.89 -4.05 -7.81
CA SER A 102 -4.06 -3.42 -7.19
C SER A 102 -3.85 -1.91 -7.07
N THR A 103 -4.85 -1.14 -7.49
CA THR A 103 -4.88 0.33 -7.38
C THR A 103 -6.16 0.77 -6.67
N VAL A 104 -6.22 2.02 -6.22
CA VAL A 104 -7.46 2.61 -5.68
C VAL A 104 -8.63 2.37 -6.64
N GLY A 105 -8.44 2.67 -7.94
CA GLY A 105 -9.47 2.48 -8.96
C GLY A 105 -9.94 1.03 -9.13
N THR A 106 -9.04 0.03 -8.99
CA THR A 106 -9.43 -1.38 -9.11
C THR A 106 -10.11 -1.91 -7.86
N VAL A 107 -9.68 -1.48 -6.68
CA VAL A 107 -10.29 -1.90 -5.40
C VAL A 107 -11.70 -1.32 -5.23
N THR A 108 -11.95 -0.13 -5.78
CA THR A 108 -13.25 0.56 -5.75
C THR A 108 -14.15 0.21 -6.94
N GLU A 109 -13.71 -0.67 -7.83
CA GLU A 109 -14.38 -1.02 -9.09
C GLU A 109 -14.56 0.16 -10.07
N ILE A 110 -14.12 1.37 -9.72
CA ILE A 110 -14.22 2.55 -10.59
C ILE A 110 -13.48 2.30 -11.90
N HIS A 111 -12.35 1.61 -11.87
CA HIS A 111 -11.57 1.27 -13.05
C HIS A 111 -12.35 0.38 -14.03
N ASP A 112 -13.25 -0.49 -13.56
CA ASP A 112 -14.07 -1.33 -14.41
C ASP A 112 -15.10 -0.51 -15.19
N TYR A 113 -15.71 0.48 -14.54
CA TYR A 113 -16.60 1.43 -15.20
C TYR A 113 -15.84 2.37 -16.15
N LEU A 114 -14.64 2.80 -15.78
CA LEU A 114 -13.78 3.60 -16.67
C LEU A 114 -13.43 2.82 -17.94
N ARG A 115 -13.01 1.54 -17.82
CA ARG A 115 -12.75 0.68 -18.97
C ARG A 115 -13.97 0.56 -19.89
N LEU A 116 -15.15 0.42 -19.29
CA LEU A 116 -16.41 0.36 -20.04
C LEU A 116 -16.71 1.69 -20.73
N LEU A 117 -16.53 2.82 -20.05
CA LEU A 117 -16.71 4.15 -20.61
C LEU A 117 -15.81 4.39 -21.83
N TYR A 118 -14.49 4.11 -21.70
CA TYR A 118 -13.53 4.28 -22.77
C TYR A 118 -13.77 3.33 -23.95
N ALA A 119 -14.23 2.11 -23.68
CA ALA A 119 -14.59 1.16 -24.74
C ALA A 119 -15.86 1.56 -25.51
N ARG A 120 -16.83 2.22 -24.87
CA ARG A 120 -18.14 2.52 -25.47
C ARG A 120 -18.29 3.92 -25.97
N ALA A 121 -17.63 4.89 -25.32
CA ALA A 121 -17.74 6.32 -25.65
C ALA A 121 -16.39 6.94 -26.06
N GLY A 122 -15.29 6.20 -25.99
CA GLY A 122 -13.96 6.69 -26.31
C GLY A 122 -13.74 6.98 -27.80
N GLU A 123 -12.85 7.92 -28.06
CA GLU A 123 -12.40 8.35 -29.39
C GLU A 123 -10.95 7.90 -29.56
N PRO A 124 -10.71 6.83 -30.34
CA PRO A 124 -9.35 6.35 -30.58
C PRO A 124 -8.63 7.28 -31.56
N ARG A 125 -7.35 7.53 -31.30
CA ARG A 125 -6.47 8.32 -32.16
C ARG A 125 -5.22 7.56 -32.55
N CYS A 126 -4.67 7.91 -33.68
CA CYS A 126 -3.39 7.36 -34.14
C CYS A 126 -2.25 7.83 -33.23
N PRO A 127 -1.44 6.93 -32.63
CA PRO A 127 -0.33 7.31 -31.76
C PRO A 127 0.77 8.14 -32.43
N ASP A 128 0.88 8.10 -33.77
CA ASP A 128 1.93 8.78 -34.52
C ASP A 128 1.46 10.08 -35.17
N HIS A 129 0.16 10.20 -35.47
CA HIS A 129 -0.39 11.32 -36.24
C HIS A 129 -1.48 12.10 -35.52
N ASP A 130 -1.94 11.64 -34.35
CA ASP A 130 -3.05 12.20 -33.57
C ASP A 130 -4.38 12.37 -34.34
N ILE A 131 -4.54 11.61 -35.43
CA ILE A 131 -5.75 11.61 -36.23
C ILE A 131 -6.78 10.69 -35.60
N VAL A 132 -8.03 11.15 -35.50
CA VAL A 132 -9.15 10.33 -35.02
C VAL A 132 -9.34 9.14 -35.94
N LEU A 133 -9.42 7.96 -35.32
CA LEU A 133 -9.64 6.71 -36.05
C LEU A 133 -11.16 6.43 -36.03
N GLU A 134 -11.74 6.35 -37.24
CA GLU A 134 -13.16 6.04 -37.39
C GLU A 134 -13.33 4.71 -38.13
N ALA A 135 -14.28 3.91 -37.66
CA ALA A 135 -14.72 2.69 -38.33
C ALA A 135 -15.98 3.03 -39.14
N GLN A 136 -15.93 2.81 -40.46
CA GLN A 136 -17.05 3.06 -41.39
C GLN A 136 -17.76 1.74 -41.70
N THR A 137 -19.08 1.78 -41.77
CA THR A 137 -19.84 0.66 -42.31
C THR A 137 -19.73 0.64 -43.86
N VAL A 138 -19.87 -0.54 -44.45
CA VAL A 138 -19.85 -0.66 -45.91
C VAL A 138 -20.88 0.27 -46.58
N SER A 139 -22.07 0.44 -45.99
CA SER A 139 -23.07 1.39 -46.47
C SER A 139 -22.56 2.84 -46.48
N GLN A 140 -21.88 3.27 -45.44
CA GLN A 140 -21.28 4.61 -45.37
C GLN A 140 -20.15 4.82 -46.38
N MET A 141 -19.35 3.77 -46.64
CA MET A 141 -18.31 3.80 -47.68
C MET A 141 -18.94 3.97 -49.06
N VAL A 142 -20.01 3.21 -49.33
CA VAL A 142 -20.77 3.29 -50.60
C VAL A 142 -21.39 4.69 -50.76
N ASP A 143 -22.04 5.22 -49.73
CA ASP A 143 -22.67 6.54 -49.78
C ASP A 143 -21.66 7.66 -50.06
N GLN A 144 -20.47 7.60 -49.46
CA GLN A 144 -19.39 8.56 -49.72
C GLN A 144 -18.84 8.48 -51.15
N VAL A 145 -18.78 7.28 -51.73
CA VAL A 145 -18.34 7.11 -53.09
C VAL A 145 -19.41 7.58 -54.08
N LEU A 146 -20.70 7.30 -53.83
CA LEU A 146 -21.82 7.73 -54.63
C LEU A 146 -22.06 9.26 -54.55
N ALA A 147 -21.59 9.90 -53.49
CA ALA A 147 -21.60 11.37 -53.34
C ALA A 147 -20.58 12.07 -54.27
N GLN A 148 -19.67 11.33 -54.90
CA GLN A 148 -18.75 11.88 -55.91
C GLN A 148 -19.52 12.25 -57.19
N LYS A 149 -18.88 13.09 -58.03
CA LYS A 149 -19.51 13.57 -59.28
C LYS A 149 -19.85 12.41 -60.20
N GLU A 150 -21.06 12.38 -60.69
CA GLU A 150 -21.55 11.36 -61.61
C GLU A 150 -20.65 11.24 -62.90
N GLY A 151 -20.34 10.02 -63.29
CA GLY A 151 -19.51 9.73 -64.45
C GLY A 151 -18.00 9.62 -64.17
N VAL A 152 -17.52 10.01 -62.98
CA VAL A 152 -16.10 9.85 -62.64
C VAL A 152 -15.71 8.38 -62.62
N ARG A 153 -14.56 8.06 -63.19
CA ARG A 153 -14.01 6.70 -63.20
C ARG A 153 -13.18 6.45 -61.94
N LEU A 154 -13.56 5.43 -61.19
CA LEU A 154 -12.95 5.06 -59.93
C LEU A 154 -12.48 3.60 -59.97
N MET A 155 -11.48 3.32 -59.16
CA MET A 155 -10.95 1.98 -58.96
C MET A 155 -10.92 1.68 -57.48
N LEU A 156 -11.53 0.56 -57.06
CA LEU A 156 -11.53 0.07 -55.68
C LEU A 156 -10.37 -0.90 -55.50
N LEU A 157 -9.52 -0.60 -54.57
CA LEU A 157 -8.33 -1.37 -54.23
C LEU A 157 -8.41 -1.95 -52.81
N ALA A 158 -7.86 -3.16 -52.65
CA ALA A 158 -7.61 -3.77 -51.36
C ALA A 158 -6.09 -3.74 -51.05
N PRO A 159 -5.59 -2.92 -50.14
CA PRO A 159 -4.17 -2.82 -49.82
C PRO A 159 -3.74 -4.00 -48.93
N ILE A 160 -3.07 -5.01 -49.47
CA ILE A 160 -2.69 -6.24 -48.76
C ILE A 160 -1.27 -6.14 -48.19
N VAL A 161 -0.35 -5.51 -48.93
CA VAL A 161 1.02 -5.30 -48.48
C VAL A 161 1.30 -3.80 -48.51
N GLN A 162 1.74 -3.26 -47.38
CA GLN A 162 2.12 -1.84 -47.27
C GLN A 162 3.55 -1.74 -46.74
N ASP A 163 4.45 -1.19 -47.55
CA ASP A 163 5.84 -0.88 -47.24
C ASP A 163 6.62 -2.04 -46.56
N ARG A 164 6.44 -3.29 -47.06
CA ARG A 164 7.11 -4.49 -46.52
C ARG A 164 8.13 -5.04 -47.51
N LYS A 165 9.27 -5.52 -46.95
CA LYS A 165 10.28 -6.24 -47.74
C LYS A 165 9.82 -7.65 -48.05
N GLY A 166 10.18 -8.15 -49.25
CA GLY A 166 9.87 -9.52 -49.64
C GLY A 166 9.55 -9.65 -51.11
N GLU A 167 9.71 -10.84 -51.68
CA GLU A 167 9.32 -11.16 -53.05
C GLU A 167 7.81 -11.38 -53.24
N HIS A 168 7.10 -11.65 -52.15
CA HIS A 168 5.64 -11.86 -52.08
C HIS A 168 5.05 -12.82 -53.10
N LEU A 169 5.84 -13.81 -53.59
CA LEU A 169 5.44 -14.73 -54.67
C LEU A 169 4.22 -15.56 -54.29
N GLN A 170 4.24 -16.16 -53.13
CA GLN A 170 3.13 -16.99 -52.65
C GLN A 170 1.82 -16.18 -52.56
N LEU A 171 1.88 -14.93 -52.07
CA LEU A 171 0.73 -14.03 -51.98
C LEU A 171 0.16 -13.73 -53.42
N LEU A 172 1.00 -13.45 -54.40
CA LEU A 172 0.60 -13.19 -55.75
C LEU A 172 -0.07 -14.42 -56.38
N ASP A 173 0.45 -15.63 -56.10
CA ASP A 173 -0.13 -16.87 -56.56
C ASP A 173 -1.50 -17.18 -55.90
N GLU A 174 -1.63 -16.91 -54.58
CA GLU A 174 -2.89 -17.03 -53.88
C GLU A 174 -3.97 -16.07 -54.45
N LEU A 175 -3.61 -14.84 -54.79
CA LEU A 175 -4.52 -13.86 -55.39
C LEU A 175 -4.99 -14.29 -56.79
N ARG A 176 -4.10 -14.87 -57.60
CA ARG A 176 -4.46 -15.46 -58.88
C ARG A 176 -5.45 -16.63 -58.72
N ALA A 177 -5.18 -17.49 -57.75
CA ALA A 177 -6.05 -18.63 -57.45
C ALA A 177 -7.46 -18.19 -57.00
N GLN A 178 -7.59 -17.03 -56.34
CA GLN A 178 -8.84 -16.41 -55.94
C GLN A 178 -9.57 -15.72 -57.12
N GLY A 179 -8.96 -15.65 -58.31
CA GLY A 179 -9.58 -15.08 -59.50
C GLY A 179 -9.37 -13.57 -59.70
N PHE A 180 -8.46 -12.93 -58.95
CA PHE A 180 -8.11 -11.55 -59.22
C PHE A 180 -7.21 -11.45 -60.46
N VAL A 181 -7.45 -10.44 -61.26
CA VAL A 181 -6.74 -10.26 -62.56
C VAL A 181 -5.65 -9.20 -62.45
N ARG A 182 -5.79 -8.19 -61.60
CA ARG A 182 -4.91 -7.03 -61.56
C ARG A 182 -4.56 -6.62 -60.13
N ALA A 183 -3.33 -6.08 -59.94
CA ALA A 183 -2.90 -5.44 -58.72
C ALA A 183 -2.16 -4.14 -59.05
N ARG A 184 -2.21 -3.18 -58.13
CA ARG A 184 -1.34 -1.99 -58.15
C ARG A 184 -0.11 -2.32 -57.32
N ILE A 185 1.04 -2.43 -57.95
CA ILE A 185 2.32 -2.74 -57.28
C ILE A 185 3.20 -1.50 -57.37
N ASN A 186 3.60 -0.97 -56.20
CA ASN A 186 4.42 0.24 -56.06
C ASN A 186 3.86 1.44 -56.86
N GLY A 187 2.54 1.57 -56.97
CA GLY A 187 1.84 2.65 -57.69
C GLY A 187 1.43 2.33 -59.13
N GLU A 188 1.99 1.28 -59.76
CA GLU A 188 1.68 0.88 -61.11
C GLU A 188 0.69 -0.28 -61.15
N VAL A 189 -0.35 -0.17 -62.02
CA VAL A 189 -1.34 -1.23 -62.22
C VAL A 189 -0.81 -2.25 -63.19
N VAL A 190 -0.65 -3.49 -62.77
CA VAL A 190 -0.12 -4.62 -63.55
C VAL A 190 -1.11 -5.78 -63.54
N GLU A 191 -1.09 -6.61 -64.61
CA GLU A 191 -1.80 -7.88 -64.60
C GLU A 191 -1.04 -8.89 -63.76
N LEU A 192 -1.76 -9.63 -62.90
CA LEU A 192 -1.14 -10.57 -61.95
C LEU A 192 -0.36 -11.67 -62.67
N ASP A 193 -0.80 -12.08 -63.89
CA ASP A 193 -0.11 -13.07 -64.70
C ASP A 193 1.23 -12.55 -65.29
N ALA A 194 1.36 -11.22 -65.38
CA ALA A 194 2.57 -10.55 -65.88
C ALA A 194 3.25 -9.73 -64.75
N ALA A 195 2.97 -10.05 -63.50
CA ALA A 195 3.56 -9.32 -62.39
C ALA A 195 5.10 -9.43 -62.35
N PRO A 196 5.81 -8.31 -62.18
CA PRO A 196 7.27 -8.31 -62.14
C PRO A 196 7.78 -9.05 -60.91
N LYS A 197 8.98 -9.67 -61.03
CA LYS A 197 9.66 -10.23 -59.84
C LYS A 197 10.05 -9.08 -58.91
N LEU A 198 9.62 -9.16 -57.67
CA LEU A 198 9.89 -8.16 -56.66
C LEU A 198 11.23 -8.44 -55.96
N ASP A 199 11.93 -7.37 -55.59
CA ASP A 199 13.25 -7.47 -54.95
C ASP A 199 13.05 -7.76 -53.44
N LEU A 200 13.62 -8.87 -52.95
CA LEU A 200 13.58 -9.29 -51.55
C LEU A 200 14.04 -8.21 -50.54
N ARG A 201 14.97 -7.32 -50.99
CA ARG A 201 15.61 -6.32 -50.12
C ARG A 201 14.88 -4.97 -50.11
N ARG A 202 13.97 -4.73 -51.07
CA ARG A 202 13.19 -3.50 -51.20
C ARG A 202 11.83 -3.65 -50.53
N LYS A 203 11.31 -2.52 -50.08
CA LYS A 203 9.95 -2.43 -49.55
C LYS A 203 8.96 -2.31 -50.72
N HIS A 204 7.87 -3.04 -50.64
CA HIS A 204 6.84 -3.06 -51.66
C HIS A 204 5.46 -2.76 -51.08
N THR A 205 4.61 -2.13 -51.88
CA THR A 205 3.20 -1.94 -51.63
C THR A 205 2.41 -2.67 -52.71
N ILE A 206 1.52 -3.58 -52.28
CA ILE A 206 0.68 -4.38 -53.19
C ILE A 206 -0.77 -4.17 -52.82
N GLU A 207 -1.55 -3.68 -53.79
CA GLU A 207 -2.98 -3.41 -53.61
C GLU A 207 -3.74 -4.13 -54.75
N VAL A 208 -4.67 -4.99 -54.36
CA VAL A 208 -5.46 -5.76 -55.34
C VAL A 208 -6.58 -4.90 -55.94
N VAL A 209 -6.76 -4.90 -57.22
CA VAL A 209 -7.87 -4.25 -57.91
C VAL A 209 -9.11 -5.12 -57.78
N VAL A 210 -10.04 -4.71 -56.92
CA VAL A 210 -11.29 -5.43 -56.67
C VAL A 210 -12.34 -5.07 -57.67
N ASP A 211 -12.50 -3.76 -57.97
CA ASP A 211 -13.48 -3.29 -58.95
C ASP A 211 -13.03 -2.00 -59.67
N ARG A 212 -13.55 -1.79 -60.87
CA ARG A 212 -13.41 -0.57 -61.68
C ARG A 212 -14.77 -0.14 -62.18
N PHE A 213 -15.20 1.06 -61.85
CA PHE A 213 -16.55 1.52 -62.17
C PHE A 213 -16.59 3.01 -62.47
N LYS A 214 -17.74 3.46 -63.03
CA LYS A 214 -18.09 4.87 -63.12
C LYS A 214 -19.15 5.16 -62.04
N VAL A 215 -19.05 6.30 -61.39
CA VAL A 215 -20.05 6.71 -60.37
C VAL A 215 -21.41 6.90 -61.06
N ARG A 216 -22.40 6.11 -60.63
CA ARG A 216 -23.79 6.17 -61.03
C ARG A 216 -24.68 5.65 -59.89
N ALA A 217 -25.88 6.13 -59.75
CA ALA A 217 -26.77 5.77 -58.67
C ALA A 217 -27.18 4.27 -58.67
N ASP A 218 -27.21 3.62 -59.86
CA ASP A 218 -27.63 2.22 -60.04
C ASP A 218 -26.62 1.16 -59.61
N ILE A 219 -25.40 1.56 -59.22
CA ILE A 219 -24.34 0.58 -58.87
C ILE A 219 -24.21 0.31 -57.37
N ALA A 220 -25.08 0.87 -56.53
CA ALA A 220 -24.95 0.81 -55.05
C ALA A 220 -24.79 -0.62 -54.53
N GLN A 221 -25.61 -1.58 -54.97
CA GLN A 221 -25.53 -2.98 -54.55
C GLN A 221 -24.20 -3.62 -54.96
N ARG A 222 -23.79 -3.47 -56.21
CA ARG A 222 -22.52 -4.00 -56.72
C ARG A 222 -21.33 -3.41 -55.98
N LEU A 223 -21.41 -2.10 -55.67
CA LEU A 223 -20.36 -1.40 -54.95
C LEU A 223 -20.26 -1.89 -53.53
N ALA A 224 -21.38 -2.21 -52.88
CA ALA A 224 -21.40 -2.81 -51.54
C ALA A 224 -20.71 -4.19 -51.52
N ASP A 225 -21.03 -5.06 -52.47
CA ASP A 225 -20.41 -6.40 -52.61
C ASP A 225 -18.91 -6.28 -52.90
N SER A 226 -18.51 -5.29 -53.68
CA SER A 226 -17.10 -5.00 -53.99
C SER A 226 -16.36 -4.46 -52.74
N PHE A 227 -16.97 -3.59 -51.91
CA PHE A 227 -16.41 -3.12 -50.66
C PHE A 227 -16.29 -4.25 -49.64
N GLU A 228 -17.31 -5.12 -49.51
CA GLU A 228 -17.22 -6.28 -48.64
C GLU A 228 -16.05 -7.17 -49.01
N THR A 229 -15.83 -7.38 -50.29
CA THR A 229 -14.68 -8.16 -50.81
C THR A 229 -13.37 -7.45 -50.48
N ALA A 230 -13.26 -6.15 -50.76
CA ALA A 230 -12.03 -5.39 -50.51
C ALA A 230 -11.67 -5.35 -49.00
N VAL A 231 -12.64 -5.07 -48.12
CA VAL A 231 -12.50 -5.01 -46.71
C VAL A 231 -12.10 -6.36 -46.10
N LYS A 232 -12.72 -7.46 -46.62
CA LYS A 232 -12.35 -8.83 -46.16
C LYS A 232 -10.92 -9.20 -46.59
N LEU A 233 -10.50 -8.80 -47.81
CA LEU A 233 -9.19 -9.12 -48.36
C LEU A 233 -8.05 -8.36 -47.68
N ALA A 234 -8.27 -7.09 -47.37
CA ALA A 234 -7.27 -6.17 -46.81
C ALA A 234 -7.48 -5.90 -45.31
N ASP A 235 -8.02 -6.85 -44.57
CA ASP A 235 -8.19 -6.83 -43.11
C ASP A 235 -8.86 -5.52 -42.59
N GLY A 236 -9.91 -5.09 -43.28
CA GLY A 236 -10.72 -3.95 -42.89
C GLY A 236 -10.43 -2.64 -43.62
N ILE A 237 -9.53 -2.62 -44.60
CA ILE A 237 -9.14 -1.40 -45.31
C ILE A 237 -9.56 -1.52 -46.78
N ALA A 238 -10.07 -0.44 -47.37
CA ALA A 238 -10.35 -0.30 -48.79
C ALA A 238 -9.91 1.08 -49.28
N ARG A 239 -9.42 1.19 -50.52
CA ARG A 239 -8.96 2.44 -51.11
C ARG A 239 -9.65 2.69 -52.41
N ILE A 240 -10.18 3.88 -52.64
CA ILE A 240 -10.69 4.36 -53.90
C ILE A 240 -9.65 5.28 -54.54
N VAL A 241 -9.30 4.99 -55.80
CA VAL A 241 -8.37 5.75 -56.61
C VAL A 241 -9.13 6.38 -57.78
N PHE A 242 -8.89 7.66 -58.01
CA PHE A 242 -9.44 8.39 -59.15
C PHE A 242 -8.59 8.05 -60.38
N MET A 243 -9.25 7.54 -61.44
CA MET A 243 -8.58 7.16 -62.67
C MET A 243 -8.36 8.34 -63.61
N ASP A 244 -9.11 9.42 -63.46
CA ASP A 244 -9.11 10.63 -64.27
C ASP A 244 -8.85 11.84 -63.36
N GLY A 245 -7.65 12.40 -63.34
CA GLY A 245 -7.35 13.62 -62.61
C GLY A 245 -6.42 13.50 -61.42
N GLU A 246 -6.01 14.63 -60.80
CA GLU A 246 -5.07 14.73 -59.67
C GLU A 246 -5.77 14.72 -58.30
N GLN A 247 -6.95 14.11 -58.19
CA GLN A 247 -7.62 14.02 -56.90
C GLN A 247 -6.95 13.00 -55.99
N SER A 248 -6.84 13.31 -54.73
CA SER A 248 -6.25 12.41 -53.73
C SER A 248 -7.13 11.17 -53.52
N ASP A 249 -6.47 10.00 -53.33
CA ASP A 249 -7.12 8.73 -53.03
C ASP A 249 -8.02 8.85 -51.79
N LEU A 250 -9.19 8.20 -51.80
CA LEU A 250 -10.05 8.06 -50.64
C LEU A 250 -9.73 6.76 -49.93
N LEU A 251 -9.39 6.82 -48.68
CA LEU A 251 -9.15 5.66 -47.85
C LEU A 251 -10.37 5.40 -46.96
N PHE A 252 -10.84 4.17 -46.97
CA PHE A 252 -11.96 3.69 -46.14
C PHE A 252 -11.45 2.61 -45.18
N SER A 253 -12.01 2.60 -43.99
CA SER A 253 -11.68 1.57 -43.02
C SER A 253 -12.92 1.08 -42.30
N ALA A 254 -13.16 -0.22 -42.35
CA ALA A 254 -14.16 -0.88 -41.52
C ALA A 254 -13.68 -1.10 -40.07
N ARG A 255 -12.41 -0.80 -39.83
CA ARG A 255 -11.76 -0.81 -38.51
C ARG A 255 -11.25 0.58 -38.17
N PHE A 256 -10.92 0.81 -36.92
CA PHE A 256 -10.26 2.05 -36.48
C PHE A 256 -8.84 2.11 -37.04
N ALA A 257 -8.66 2.66 -38.24
CA ALA A 257 -7.35 2.71 -38.90
C ALA A 257 -6.91 4.13 -39.26
N CYS A 258 -5.60 4.37 -39.16
CA CYS A 258 -4.98 5.63 -39.56
C CYS A 258 -4.76 5.67 -41.09
N PRO A 259 -5.27 6.70 -41.79
CA PRO A 259 -5.10 6.81 -43.21
C PRO A 259 -3.65 7.08 -43.68
N VAL A 260 -2.80 7.55 -42.78
CA VAL A 260 -1.40 7.94 -43.07
C VAL A 260 -0.43 6.77 -42.90
N CYS A 261 -0.43 6.11 -41.73
CA CYS A 261 0.56 5.05 -41.41
C CYS A 261 -0.01 3.64 -41.40
N GLY A 262 -1.32 3.46 -41.61
CA GLY A 262 -1.96 2.14 -41.56
C GLY A 262 -2.07 1.54 -40.17
N TYR A 263 -1.73 2.30 -39.09
CA TYR A 263 -1.98 1.85 -37.73
C TYR A 263 -3.45 1.57 -37.53
N SER A 264 -3.82 0.40 -37.03
CA SER A 264 -5.21 0.00 -36.87
C SER A 264 -5.48 -0.62 -35.48
N LEU A 265 -6.68 -0.33 -34.98
CA LEU A 265 -7.28 -0.99 -33.82
C LEU A 265 -8.39 -1.91 -34.30
N SER A 266 -8.35 -3.18 -33.87
CA SER A 266 -9.38 -4.15 -34.27
C SER A 266 -10.73 -3.81 -33.68
N GLU A 267 -10.79 -3.56 -32.39
CA GLU A 267 -12.02 -3.22 -31.64
C GLU A 267 -11.69 -2.46 -30.35
N LEU A 268 -12.62 -1.59 -29.93
CA LEU A 268 -12.58 -0.96 -28.61
C LEU A 268 -13.33 -1.82 -27.61
N GLU A 269 -12.61 -2.73 -26.96
CA GLU A 269 -13.15 -3.60 -25.92
C GLU A 269 -12.66 -3.19 -24.53
N PRO A 270 -13.43 -3.46 -23.45
CA PRO A 270 -12.99 -3.15 -22.08
C PRO A 270 -11.66 -3.81 -21.69
N ARG A 271 -11.32 -4.97 -22.27
CA ARG A 271 -10.04 -5.67 -22.03
C ARG A 271 -8.81 -4.88 -22.52
N LEU A 272 -8.97 -4.04 -23.56
CA LEU A 272 -7.91 -3.17 -24.06
C LEU A 272 -7.44 -2.15 -23.01
N PHE A 273 -8.32 -1.76 -22.09
CA PHE A 273 -8.05 -0.78 -21.03
C PHE A 273 -7.70 -1.43 -19.69
N SER A 274 -7.46 -2.74 -19.68
CA SER A 274 -7.07 -3.48 -18.47
C SER A 274 -5.57 -3.75 -18.46
N PHE A 275 -4.86 -3.18 -17.51
CA PHE A 275 -3.45 -3.50 -17.29
C PHE A 275 -3.21 -4.88 -16.66
N ASN A 276 -4.29 -5.58 -16.24
CA ASN A 276 -4.25 -6.97 -15.79
C ASN A 276 -4.53 -7.98 -16.92
N ASN A 277 -4.79 -7.50 -18.14
CA ASN A 277 -5.03 -8.33 -19.32
C ASN A 277 -3.91 -8.10 -20.33
N PRO A 278 -3.34 -9.15 -20.95
CA PRO A 278 -2.28 -9.00 -21.96
C PRO A 278 -2.67 -8.10 -23.14
N ALA A 279 -3.96 -8.02 -23.49
CA ALA A 279 -4.45 -7.15 -24.56
C ALA A 279 -4.31 -5.65 -24.26
N GLY A 280 -4.30 -5.27 -22.98
CA GLY A 280 -4.25 -3.88 -22.54
C GLY A 280 -2.95 -3.51 -21.81
N ALA A 281 -2.27 -4.49 -21.24
CA ALA A 281 -1.04 -4.29 -20.47
C ALA A 281 0.11 -3.79 -21.35
N CYS A 282 0.96 -2.93 -20.80
CA CYS A 282 2.24 -2.58 -21.42
C CYS A 282 3.11 -3.85 -21.49
N PRO A 283 3.62 -4.23 -22.67
CA PRO A 283 4.38 -5.47 -22.87
C PRO A 283 5.75 -5.45 -22.15
N THR A 284 6.32 -4.25 -21.89
CA THR A 284 7.64 -4.11 -21.28
C THR A 284 7.62 -4.31 -19.75
N CYS A 285 6.50 -3.97 -19.09
CA CYS A 285 6.35 -4.10 -17.63
C CYS A 285 5.18 -5.00 -17.23
N ASP A 286 4.56 -5.72 -18.15
CA ASP A 286 3.42 -6.60 -17.90
C ASP A 286 2.29 -5.93 -17.09
N GLY A 287 2.06 -4.63 -17.32
CA GLY A 287 1.04 -3.86 -16.64
C GLY A 287 1.39 -3.39 -15.22
N LEU A 288 2.64 -3.54 -14.79
CA LEU A 288 3.08 -3.07 -13.47
C LEU A 288 3.31 -1.56 -13.41
N GLY A 289 3.63 -0.93 -14.55
CA GLY A 289 3.97 0.50 -14.61
C GLY A 289 5.38 0.82 -14.18
N VAL A 290 6.04 -0.09 -13.47
CA VAL A 290 7.40 0.06 -12.95
C VAL A 290 8.26 -1.12 -13.39
N ARG A 291 9.57 -0.89 -13.41
CA ARG A 291 10.57 -1.95 -13.60
C ARG A 291 11.44 -2.02 -12.36
N GLN A 292 11.55 -3.22 -11.81
CA GLN A 292 12.49 -3.49 -10.72
C GLN A 292 13.88 -3.72 -11.30
N PHE A 293 14.89 -3.19 -10.62
CA PHE A 293 16.29 -3.39 -10.95
C PHE A 293 17.11 -3.36 -9.67
N PHE A 294 18.26 -4.05 -9.67
CA PHE A 294 19.21 -3.92 -8.59
C PHE A 294 19.92 -2.57 -8.70
N ASP A 295 19.76 -1.76 -7.66
CA ASP A 295 20.24 -0.40 -7.64
C ASP A 295 21.72 -0.35 -7.24
N PRO A 296 22.62 0.16 -8.10
CA PRO A 296 24.03 0.30 -7.74
C PRO A 296 24.26 1.06 -6.44
N ALA A 297 23.48 2.10 -6.16
CA ALA A 297 23.59 2.89 -4.95
C ALA A 297 23.19 2.11 -3.68
N ARG A 298 22.29 1.13 -3.81
CA ARG A 298 21.90 0.24 -2.71
C ARG A 298 22.84 -0.96 -2.56
N VAL A 299 23.50 -1.38 -3.63
CA VAL A 299 24.44 -2.49 -3.63
C VAL A 299 25.79 -2.07 -3.07
N VAL A 300 26.27 -0.88 -3.45
CA VAL A 300 27.47 -0.26 -2.87
C VAL A 300 27.06 0.52 -1.64
N VAL A 301 26.97 -0.17 -0.50
CA VAL A 301 26.45 0.41 0.75
C VAL A 301 27.42 1.43 1.35
N HIS A 302 28.73 1.19 1.20
CA HIS A 302 29.80 2.00 1.79
C HIS A 302 30.84 2.37 0.74
N PRO A 303 30.56 3.33 -0.15
CA PRO A 303 31.49 3.70 -1.23
C PRO A 303 32.81 4.26 -0.73
N GLU A 304 32.87 4.74 0.51
CA GLU A 304 34.06 5.22 1.21
C GLU A 304 34.98 4.08 1.70
N LEU A 305 34.50 2.85 1.75
CA LEU A 305 35.29 1.66 2.09
C LEU A 305 35.83 0.99 0.82
N SER A 306 36.88 0.18 0.99
CA SER A 306 37.41 -0.68 -0.06
C SER A 306 36.52 -1.92 -0.26
N LEU A 307 36.70 -2.61 -1.38
CA LEU A 307 36.05 -3.90 -1.62
C LEU A 307 36.40 -4.92 -0.54
N ALA A 308 37.65 -4.91 -0.08
CA ALA A 308 38.15 -5.81 0.98
C ALA A 308 37.52 -5.52 2.34
N GLU A 309 37.18 -4.27 2.64
CA GLU A 309 36.57 -3.82 3.90
C GLU A 309 35.04 -3.92 3.90
N GLY A 310 34.43 -4.12 2.72
CA GLY A 310 33.01 -4.37 2.60
C GLY A 310 32.21 -3.20 2.00
N ALA A 311 32.76 -2.46 1.05
CA ALA A 311 32.03 -1.49 0.23
C ALA A 311 30.75 -2.10 -0.34
N ILE A 312 30.81 -3.36 -0.73
CA ILE A 312 29.68 -4.15 -1.24
C ILE A 312 29.43 -5.33 -0.28
N ARG A 313 28.29 -5.33 0.38
CA ARG A 313 27.95 -6.32 1.39
C ARG A 313 27.87 -7.72 0.82
N GLY A 314 28.59 -8.68 1.46
CA GLY A 314 28.65 -10.07 1.01
C GLY A 314 29.64 -10.34 -0.12
N TRP A 315 30.37 -9.31 -0.59
CA TRP A 315 31.47 -9.39 -1.54
C TRP A 315 32.77 -8.87 -0.91
N ASP A 316 33.03 -9.26 0.31
CA ASP A 316 34.19 -8.89 1.12
C ASP A 316 34.99 -10.11 1.58
N ARG A 317 36.08 -9.88 2.32
CA ARG A 317 36.99 -10.92 2.84
C ARG A 317 36.28 -12.04 3.63
N ARG A 318 35.08 -11.80 4.15
CA ARG A 318 34.29 -12.80 4.91
C ARG A 318 33.66 -13.84 3.99
N THR A 319 33.47 -13.52 2.71
CA THR A 319 32.89 -14.43 1.72
C THR A 319 33.98 -14.85 0.73
N VAL A 320 34.74 -15.87 1.09
CA VAL A 320 35.95 -16.31 0.38
C VAL A 320 35.76 -16.46 -1.13
N TYR A 321 34.66 -17.06 -1.59
CA TYR A 321 34.39 -17.27 -3.00
C TYR A 321 34.29 -15.97 -3.79
N TYR A 322 33.45 -15.04 -3.34
CA TYR A 322 33.27 -13.77 -4.04
C TYR A 322 34.50 -12.84 -3.92
N PHE A 323 35.19 -12.92 -2.78
CA PHE A 323 36.40 -12.15 -2.59
C PHE A 323 37.54 -12.61 -3.54
N GLN A 324 37.66 -13.89 -3.81
CA GLN A 324 38.61 -14.42 -4.81
C GLN A 324 38.32 -13.91 -6.23
N LEU A 325 37.05 -13.81 -6.62
CA LEU A 325 36.67 -13.23 -7.91
C LEU A 325 37.10 -11.76 -8.00
N LEU A 326 36.88 -10.97 -6.94
CA LEU A 326 37.27 -9.57 -6.90
C LEU A 326 38.80 -9.40 -6.89
N THR A 327 39.54 -10.31 -6.25
CA THR A 327 41.02 -10.29 -6.27
C THR A 327 41.55 -10.55 -7.68
N ALA A 328 41.00 -11.52 -8.39
CA ALA A 328 41.39 -11.80 -9.77
C ALA A 328 41.06 -10.62 -10.72
N LEU A 329 39.93 -9.93 -10.49
CA LEU A 329 39.62 -8.69 -11.20
C LEU A 329 40.66 -7.58 -10.94
N ALA A 330 41.04 -7.40 -9.67
CA ALA A 330 42.02 -6.43 -9.26
C ALA A 330 43.37 -6.67 -9.92
N GLU A 331 43.82 -7.93 -10.00
CA GLU A 331 45.01 -8.33 -10.71
C GLU A 331 44.94 -8.08 -12.23
N HIS A 332 43.79 -8.42 -12.84
CA HIS A 332 43.60 -8.28 -14.28
C HIS A 332 43.50 -6.82 -14.76
N TYR A 333 42.74 -5.98 -14.05
CA TYR A 333 42.54 -4.57 -14.38
C TYR A 333 43.57 -3.64 -13.72
N GLY A 334 44.47 -4.16 -12.88
CA GLY A 334 45.56 -3.43 -12.28
C GLY A 334 45.15 -2.38 -11.25
N PHE A 335 44.10 -2.65 -10.48
CA PHE A 335 43.69 -1.79 -9.37
C PHE A 335 43.95 -2.46 -8.00
N ASP A 336 44.18 -1.61 -6.98
CA ASP A 336 44.33 -2.12 -5.62
C ASP A 336 42.98 -2.36 -4.96
N ILE A 337 42.75 -3.61 -4.47
CA ILE A 337 41.47 -4.03 -3.83
C ILE A 337 41.22 -3.32 -2.49
N ASP A 338 42.23 -2.77 -1.87
CA ASP A 338 42.15 -1.96 -0.65
C ASP A 338 41.89 -0.46 -0.92
N THR A 339 41.74 -0.04 -2.21
CA THR A 339 41.33 1.30 -2.57
C THR A 339 39.84 1.51 -2.32
N PRO A 340 39.41 2.64 -1.69
CA PRO A 340 38.00 2.97 -1.54
C PRO A 340 37.22 2.92 -2.87
N PHE A 341 36.00 2.34 -2.86
CA PHE A 341 35.23 2.11 -4.09
C PHE A 341 34.99 3.41 -4.89
N ASN A 342 34.70 4.53 -4.21
CA ASN A 342 34.49 5.83 -4.82
C ASN A 342 35.76 6.45 -5.45
N GLN A 343 36.96 5.93 -5.16
CA GLN A 343 38.23 6.36 -5.74
C GLN A 343 38.67 5.47 -6.90
N LEU A 344 38.01 4.33 -7.14
CA LEU A 344 38.25 3.51 -8.32
C LEU A 344 37.80 4.26 -9.58
N THR A 345 38.45 3.97 -10.71
CA THR A 345 38.04 4.58 -11.98
C THR A 345 36.64 4.17 -12.40
N ALA A 346 35.94 5.00 -13.14
CA ALA A 346 34.59 4.70 -13.60
C ALA A 346 34.51 3.39 -14.41
N GLU A 347 35.55 3.08 -15.18
CA GLU A 347 35.65 1.84 -15.95
C GLU A 347 35.74 0.60 -15.04
N VAL A 348 36.55 0.65 -14.01
CA VAL A 348 36.67 -0.44 -13.01
C VAL A 348 35.39 -0.62 -12.23
N GLN A 349 34.76 0.48 -11.78
CA GLN A 349 33.44 0.41 -11.12
C GLN A 349 32.39 -0.22 -12.03
N GLN A 350 32.39 0.11 -13.31
CA GLN A 350 31.47 -0.44 -14.31
C GLN A 350 31.67 -1.96 -14.47
N VAL A 351 32.92 -2.43 -14.59
CA VAL A 351 33.24 -3.86 -14.69
C VAL A 351 32.80 -4.60 -13.44
N ILE A 352 33.09 -4.08 -12.25
CA ILE A 352 32.70 -4.70 -10.98
C ILE A 352 31.18 -4.85 -10.90
N LEU A 353 30.43 -3.82 -11.25
CA LEU A 353 28.99 -3.83 -11.12
C LEU A 353 28.26 -4.59 -12.24
N TYR A 354 28.68 -4.42 -13.49
CA TYR A 354 27.95 -4.92 -14.65
C TYR A 354 28.64 -6.05 -15.43
N GLY A 355 29.90 -6.36 -15.09
CA GLY A 355 30.68 -7.44 -15.69
C GLY A 355 31.66 -7.02 -16.76
N SER A 356 32.51 -7.99 -17.19
CA SER A 356 33.57 -7.77 -18.20
C SER A 356 33.09 -7.91 -19.65
N GLY A 357 31.79 -8.12 -19.88
CA GLY A 357 31.23 -8.38 -21.21
C GLY A 357 31.76 -9.67 -21.82
N GLU A 358 32.41 -9.57 -23.00
CA GLU A 358 33.02 -10.71 -23.71
C GLU A 358 34.47 -10.97 -23.28
N GLU A 359 35.07 -10.10 -22.46
CA GLU A 359 36.45 -10.23 -22.01
C GLU A 359 36.59 -11.36 -20.99
N GLU A 360 37.45 -12.33 -21.31
CA GLU A 360 37.74 -13.50 -20.46
C GLU A 360 38.87 -13.20 -19.48
N ILE A 361 38.63 -13.47 -18.22
CA ILE A 361 39.52 -13.25 -17.09
C ILE A 361 39.92 -14.62 -16.52
N GLU A 362 41.14 -14.75 -16.06
CA GLU A 362 41.61 -15.98 -15.44
C GLU A 362 41.30 -16.02 -13.95
N PHE A 363 40.35 -16.88 -13.55
CA PHE A 363 39.96 -17.07 -12.18
C PHE A 363 40.59 -18.32 -11.59
N THR A 364 41.12 -18.20 -10.38
CA THR A 364 41.65 -19.34 -9.61
C THR A 364 40.69 -19.71 -8.49
N TYR A 365 40.04 -20.86 -8.61
CA TYR A 365 39.11 -21.38 -7.60
C TYR A 365 39.81 -22.35 -6.66
N PHE A 366 39.69 -22.11 -5.34
CA PHE A 366 40.20 -23.00 -4.30
C PHE A 366 39.05 -23.84 -3.74
N SER A 367 39.21 -25.19 -3.76
CA SER A 367 38.26 -26.06 -3.09
C SER A 367 38.61 -26.15 -1.59
N GLU A 368 37.62 -26.51 -0.76
CA GLU A 368 37.82 -26.78 0.68
C GLU A 368 38.90 -27.84 0.98
N ARG A 369 39.27 -28.67 -0.01
CA ARG A 369 40.29 -29.69 0.06
C ARG A 369 41.69 -29.26 -0.43
N GLY A 370 41.87 -27.92 -0.67
CA GLY A 370 43.16 -27.36 -1.06
C GLY A 370 43.55 -27.50 -2.54
N PHE A 371 42.68 -28.00 -3.41
CA PHE A 371 42.97 -28.07 -4.85
C PHE A 371 42.62 -26.72 -5.49
N SER A 372 43.53 -26.15 -6.27
CA SER A 372 43.30 -24.99 -7.12
C SER A 372 42.93 -25.40 -8.55
N ARG A 373 41.96 -24.77 -9.14
CA ARG A 373 41.55 -24.93 -10.55
C ARG A 373 41.52 -23.57 -11.20
N GLN A 374 42.29 -23.39 -12.25
CA GLN A 374 42.21 -22.18 -13.08
C GLN A 374 41.17 -22.35 -14.17
N ARG A 375 40.39 -21.29 -14.44
CA ARG A 375 39.38 -21.23 -15.48
C ARG A 375 39.38 -19.85 -16.07
N ARG A 376 39.33 -19.77 -17.43
CA ARG A 376 39.09 -18.52 -18.13
C ARG A 376 37.60 -18.40 -18.43
N GLU A 377 37.00 -17.34 -17.96
CA GLU A 377 35.60 -17.02 -18.20
C GLU A 377 35.37 -15.51 -18.02
N SER A 378 34.29 -14.99 -18.63
CA SER A 378 33.89 -13.60 -18.42
C SER A 378 33.33 -13.40 -17.01
N PHE A 379 33.59 -12.24 -16.44
CA PHE A 379 33.00 -11.86 -15.15
C PHE A 379 31.56 -11.39 -15.37
N GLU A 380 30.61 -12.06 -14.72
CA GLU A 380 29.17 -11.77 -14.85
C GLU A 380 28.78 -10.36 -14.37
N GLY A 381 29.52 -9.80 -13.40
CA GLY A 381 29.14 -8.58 -12.68
C GLY A 381 28.30 -8.85 -11.44
N ILE A 382 28.37 -7.95 -10.47
CA ILE A 382 27.67 -8.10 -9.20
C ILE A 382 26.16 -7.98 -9.37
N LEU A 383 25.69 -6.99 -10.13
CA LEU A 383 24.25 -6.76 -10.36
C LEU A 383 23.59 -7.89 -11.15
N PRO A 384 24.15 -8.37 -12.28
CA PRO A 384 23.61 -9.54 -12.98
C PRO A 384 23.64 -10.82 -12.12
N ASN A 385 24.70 -11.02 -11.31
CA ASN A 385 24.76 -12.15 -10.37
C ASN A 385 23.63 -12.10 -9.34
N MET A 386 23.38 -10.91 -8.75
CA MET A 386 22.28 -10.74 -7.80
C MET A 386 20.92 -10.96 -8.47
N GLU A 387 20.74 -10.47 -9.70
CA GLU A 387 19.49 -10.65 -10.47
C GLU A 387 19.24 -12.13 -10.77
N ARG A 388 20.24 -12.86 -11.26
CA ARG A 388 20.15 -14.30 -11.49
C ARG A 388 19.83 -15.07 -10.21
N ARG A 389 20.53 -14.78 -9.11
CA ARG A 389 20.28 -15.42 -7.81
C ARG A 389 18.89 -15.13 -7.28
N TYR A 390 18.39 -13.94 -7.46
CA TYR A 390 17.03 -13.55 -7.05
C TYR A 390 15.95 -14.34 -7.80
N ARG A 391 16.17 -14.59 -9.10
CA ARG A 391 15.26 -15.38 -9.94
C ARG A 391 15.32 -16.88 -9.65
N GLU A 392 16.53 -17.42 -9.48
CA GLU A 392 16.77 -18.87 -9.42
C GLU A 392 16.69 -19.46 -8.01
N THR A 393 16.68 -18.63 -6.96
CA THR A 393 16.67 -19.15 -5.59
C THR A 393 15.33 -19.74 -5.19
N ASP A 394 15.34 -20.95 -4.62
CA ASP A 394 14.17 -21.55 -3.96
C ASP A 394 14.01 -21.09 -2.51
N SER A 395 15.01 -20.41 -1.95
CA SER A 395 15.01 -19.92 -0.57
C SER A 395 14.33 -18.57 -0.45
N ASN A 396 13.19 -18.51 0.21
CA ASN A 396 12.51 -17.25 0.51
C ASN A 396 13.38 -16.27 1.32
N MET A 397 14.22 -16.77 2.23
CA MET A 397 15.14 -15.95 3.01
C MET A 397 16.20 -15.26 2.14
N VAL A 398 16.76 -15.97 1.16
CA VAL A 398 17.72 -15.39 0.21
C VAL A 398 17.04 -14.37 -0.70
N ARG A 399 15.81 -14.67 -1.14
CA ARG A 399 15.02 -13.74 -1.96
C ARG A 399 14.69 -12.47 -1.20
N GLU A 400 14.27 -12.55 0.06
CA GLU A 400 14.02 -11.39 0.92
C GLU A 400 15.27 -10.56 1.18
N GLU A 401 16.43 -11.21 1.38
CA GLU A 401 17.69 -10.50 1.57
C GLU A 401 18.12 -9.75 0.31
N LEU A 402 18.02 -10.37 -0.87
CA LEU A 402 18.33 -9.74 -2.14
C LEU A 402 17.33 -8.63 -2.51
N ALA A 403 16.05 -8.77 -2.14
CA ALA A 403 15.02 -7.76 -2.39
C ALA A 403 15.32 -6.39 -1.75
N LYS A 404 16.15 -6.33 -0.72
CA LYS A 404 16.57 -5.07 -0.08
C LYS A 404 17.39 -4.15 -1.00
N TYR A 405 18.02 -4.72 -2.02
CA TYR A 405 18.85 -4.01 -2.99
C TYR A 405 18.10 -3.62 -4.27
N LEU A 406 16.81 -3.97 -4.35
CA LEU A 406 15.96 -3.60 -5.48
C LEU A 406 15.43 -2.17 -5.31
N SER A 407 15.46 -1.43 -6.41
CA SER A 407 14.74 -0.17 -6.58
C SER A 407 13.75 -0.29 -7.73
N GLN A 408 12.80 0.64 -7.78
CA GLN A 408 11.78 0.70 -8.82
C GLN A 408 11.92 2.00 -9.60
N LYS A 409 11.87 1.90 -10.94
CA LYS A 409 11.79 3.06 -11.82
C LYS A 409 10.53 2.98 -12.67
N PRO A 410 9.93 4.11 -13.07
CA PRO A 410 8.85 4.09 -14.04
C PRO A 410 9.27 3.33 -15.31
N CYS A 411 8.37 2.53 -15.86
CA CYS A 411 8.63 1.79 -17.08
C CYS A 411 8.99 2.75 -18.21
N PRO A 412 10.10 2.53 -18.96
CA PRO A 412 10.55 3.46 -19.99
C PRO A 412 9.59 3.59 -21.18
N GLU A 413 8.73 2.59 -21.42
CA GLU A 413 7.77 2.61 -22.52
C GLU A 413 6.44 3.23 -22.13
N CYS A 414 5.87 2.83 -21.00
CA CYS A 414 4.55 3.33 -20.57
C CYS A 414 4.63 4.51 -19.61
N HIS A 415 5.80 4.87 -19.12
CA HIS A 415 6.02 5.99 -18.17
C HIS A 415 5.12 5.92 -16.93
N GLY A 416 4.89 4.70 -16.41
CA GLY A 416 4.06 4.48 -15.22
C GLY A 416 2.58 4.22 -15.51
N THR A 417 2.08 4.45 -16.73
CA THR A 417 0.64 4.33 -17.05
C THR A 417 0.11 2.90 -17.09
N ARG A 418 0.97 1.87 -17.04
CA ARG A 418 0.65 0.44 -17.04
C ARG A 418 0.03 -0.10 -18.33
N LEU A 419 -0.51 0.76 -19.20
CA LEU A 419 -1.23 0.40 -20.41
C LEU A 419 -0.32 0.40 -21.65
N ASN A 420 -0.71 -0.41 -22.64
CA ASN A 420 -0.05 -0.44 -23.93
C ASN A 420 -0.28 0.86 -24.73
N ARG A 421 0.45 0.98 -25.85
CA ARG A 421 0.41 2.19 -26.69
C ARG A 421 -0.98 2.49 -27.24
N SER A 422 -1.75 1.47 -27.63
CA SER A 422 -3.09 1.62 -28.17
C SER A 422 -4.09 2.17 -27.16
N ALA A 423 -4.11 1.61 -25.96
CA ALA A 423 -5.02 2.01 -24.90
C ALA A 423 -4.76 3.45 -24.41
N ARG A 424 -3.50 3.91 -24.48
CA ARG A 424 -3.10 5.26 -24.09
C ARG A 424 -3.52 6.36 -25.06
N HIS A 425 -3.99 6.00 -26.27
CA HIS A 425 -4.41 6.97 -27.29
C HIS A 425 -5.90 6.89 -27.59
N VAL A 426 -6.70 6.56 -26.59
CA VAL A 426 -8.16 6.68 -26.63
C VAL A 426 -8.61 7.77 -25.67
N TYR A 427 -9.45 8.68 -26.12
CA TYR A 427 -9.84 9.88 -25.40
C TYR A 427 -11.34 9.90 -25.10
N VAL A 428 -11.70 10.39 -23.92
CA VAL A 428 -13.05 10.79 -23.56
C VAL A 428 -13.01 12.26 -23.13
N ALA A 429 -13.72 13.12 -23.84
CA ALA A 429 -13.67 14.59 -23.65
C ALA A 429 -12.22 15.14 -23.58
N GLY A 430 -11.36 14.67 -24.47
CA GLY A 430 -9.97 15.12 -24.59
C GLY A 430 -9.01 14.58 -23.51
N LYS A 431 -9.44 13.63 -22.68
CA LYS A 431 -8.62 12.99 -21.65
C LYS A 431 -8.46 11.49 -21.90
N THR A 432 -7.26 10.98 -21.70
CA THR A 432 -6.96 9.54 -21.73
C THR A 432 -7.28 8.89 -20.39
N LEU A 433 -7.45 7.55 -20.38
CA LEU A 433 -7.68 6.80 -19.15
C LEU A 433 -6.57 6.99 -18.10
N PRO A 434 -5.27 6.96 -18.47
CA PRO A 434 -4.20 7.26 -17.51
C PRO A 434 -4.29 8.67 -16.92
N GLU A 435 -4.57 9.69 -17.72
CA GLU A 435 -4.71 11.07 -17.23
C GLU A 435 -5.83 11.22 -16.22
N VAL A 436 -6.98 10.56 -16.48
CA VAL A 436 -8.11 10.57 -15.54
C VAL A 436 -7.78 9.78 -14.28
N SER A 437 -7.11 8.63 -14.40
CA SER A 437 -6.72 7.81 -13.25
C SER A 437 -5.69 8.50 -12.36
N ALA A 438 -4.84 9.36 -12.92
CA ALA A 438 -3.85 10.16 -12.19
C ALA A 438 -4.46 11.38 -11.47
N MET A 439 -5.70 11.75 -11.78
CA MET A 439 -6.39 12.85 -11.08
C MET A 439 -6.69 12.46 -9.64
N ALA A 440 -6.63 13.45 -8.74
CA ALA A 440 -7.21 13.29 -7.41
C ALA A 440 -8.70 13.00 -7.51
N VAL A 441 -9.22 12.12 -6.63
CA VAL A 441 -10.63 11.68 -6.62
C VAL A 441 -11.60 12.84 -6.65
N GLY A 442 -11.35 13.89 -5.87
CA GLY A 442 -12.19 15.10 -5.88
C GLY A 442 -12.25 15.77 -7.25
N ARG A 443 -11.09 15.93 -7.93
CA ARG A 443 -11.02 16.51 -9.29
C ARG A 443 -11.63 15.60 -10.34
N ALA A 444 -11.44 14.29 -10.20
CA ALA A 444 -12.09 13.32 -11.08
C ALA A 444 -13.62 13.40 -10.94
N GLY A 445 -14.15 13.56 -9.72
CA GLY A 445 -15.57 13.79 -9.46
C GLY A 445 -16.10 15.06 -10.13
N GLU A 446 -15.39 16.18 -10.01
CA GLU A 446 -15.73 17.43 -10.70
C GLU A 446 -15.70 17.26 -12.23
N PHE A 447 -14.70 16.58 -12.77
CA PHE A 447 -14.57 16.31 -14.20
C PHE A 447 -15.74 15.48 -14.74
N PHE A 448 -16.13 14.38 -14.07
CA PHE A 448 -17.22 13.52 -14.52
C PHE A 448 -18.59 14.16 -14.32
N ALA A 449 -18.79 14.98 -13.28
CA ALA A 449 -20.03 15.73 -13.07
C ALA A 449 -20.27 16.79 -14.16
N ALA A 450 -19.22 17.40 -14.67
CA ALA A 450 -19.29 18.39 -15.76
C ALA A 450 -19.32 17.74 -17.16
N LEU A 451 -19.06 16.44 -17.27
CA LEU A 451 -18.91 15.74 -18.54
C LEU A 451 -20.24 15.55 -19.24
N THR A 452 -20.39 16.16 -20.40
CA THR A 452 -21.50 15.95 -21.32
C THR A 452 -20.99 15.47 -22.68
N LEU A 453 -21.48 14.31 -23.13
CA LEU A 453 -21.12 13.76 -24.42
C LEU A 453 -22.30 13.89 -25.38
N PRO A 454 -22.09 14.31 -26.65
CA PRO A 454 -23.16 14.51 -27.60
C PRO A 454 -23.71 13.20 -28.18
N GLY A 455 -25.01 13.19 -28.54
CA GLY A 455 -25.66 12.13 -29.29
C GLY A 455 -25.64 10.76 -28.59
N ARG A 456 -25.59 9.70 -29.39
CA ARG A 456 -25.64 8.30 -28.93
C ARG A 456 -24.57 7.95 -27.89
N ARG A 457 -23.38 8.60 -27.99
CA ARG A 457 -22.31 8.40 -27.00
C ARG A 457 -22.74 8.88 -25.61
N GLY A 458 -23.47 9.99 -25.53
CA GLY A 458 -24.01 10.53 -24.28
C GLY A 458 -25.06 9.61 -23.64
N GLU A 459 -25.96 9.05 -24.43
CA GLU A 459 -26.97 8.09 -23.95
C GLU A 459 -26.33 6.83 -23.34
N ILE A 460 -25.32 6.29 -24.01
CA ILE A 460 -24.58 5.10 -23.51
C ILE A 460 -23.78 5.45 -22.25
N ALA A 461 -23.14 6.60 -22.25
CA ALA A 461 -22.26 7.00 -21.14
C ALA A 461 -23.04 7.37 -19.87
N SER A 462 -24.28 7.87 -19.97
CA SER A 462 -25.05 8.43 -18.85
C SER A 462 -25.13 7.48 -17.64
N LYS A 463 -25.47 6.21 -17.86
CA LYS A 463 -25.54 5.22 -16.79
C LYS A 463 -24.18 4.91 -16.16
N ILE A 464 -23.14 4.83 -16.99
CA ILE A 464 -21.76 4.56 -16.55
C ILE A 464 -21.24 5.74 -15.72
N LEU A 465 -21.52 6.97 -16.16
CA LEU A 465 -21.12 8.21 -15.46
C LEU A 465 -21.79 8.34 -14.10
N ASN A 466 -23.06 7.96 -13.98
CA ASN A 466 -23.75 7.93 -12.68
C ASN A 466 -23.05 7.00 -11.70
N GLU A 467 -22.71 5.76 -12.12
CA GLU A 467 -22.02 4.78 -11.29
C GLU A 467 -20.61 5.25 -10.87
N ILE A 468 -19.88 5.87 -11.81
CA ILE A 468 -18.56 6.47 -11.50
C ILE A 468 -18.74 7.61 -10.50
N GLY A 469 -19.70 8.50 -10.72
CA GLY A 469 -19.98 9.64 -9.87
C GLY A 469 -20.35 9.24 -8.44
N GLU A 470 -21.22 8.24 -8.27
CA GLU A 470 -21.60 7.73 -6.95
C GLU A 470 -20.39 7.17 -6.20
N ARG A 471 -19.56 6.34 -6.84
CA ARG A 471 -18.37 5.74 -6.22
C ARG A 471 -17.32 6.79 -5.86
N LEU A 472 -17.09 7.79 -6.73
CA LEU A 472 -16.19 8.90 -6.42
C LEU A 472 -16.72 9.72 -5.24
N ASN A 473 -18.02 9.99 -5.16
CA ASN A 473 -18.65 10.71 -4.05
C ASN A 473 -18.48 9.93 -2.72
N PHE A 474 -18.58 8.61 -2.74
CA PHE A 474 -18.32 7.82 -1.52
C PHE A 474 -16.87 7.98 -1.04
N LEU A 475 -15.90 7.98 -1.93
CA LEU A 475 -14.50 8.23 -1.58
C LEU A 475 -14.29 9.64 -1.00
N VAL A 476 -14.94 10.64 -1.57
CA VAL A 476 -14.90 12.03 -1.06
C VAL A 476 -15.53 12.11 0.35
N ASN A 477 -16.65 11.43 0.57
CA ASN A 477 -17.37 11.45 1.85
C ASN A 477 -16.60 10.76 2.98
N VAL A 478 -15.71 9.80 2.67
CA VAL A 478 -14.82 9.19 3.68
C VAL A 478 -13.48 9.91 3.81
N GLY A 479 -13.32 11.11 3.22
CA GLY A 479 -12.13 11.95 3.35
C GLY A 479 -10.93 11.48 2.50
N LEU A 480 -11.17 10.85 1.34
CA LEU A 480 -10.14 10.36 0.42
C LEU A 480 -10.10 11.13 -0.91
N ASP A 481 -10.57 12.36 -0.91
CA ASP A 481 -10.64 13.23 -2.08
C ASP A 481 -9.27 13.57 -2.70
N TYR A 482 -8.20 13.47 -1.91
CA TYR A 482 -6.83 13.75 -2.31
C TYR A 482 -6.11 12.57 -3.00
N LEU A 483 -6.60 11.34 -2.87
CA LEU A 483 -6.00 10.16 -3.50
C LEU A 483 -6.24 10.15 -5.01
N SER A 484 -5.30 9.59 -5.79
CA SER A 484 -5.51 9.30 -7.21
C SER A 484 -5.98 7.86 -7.41
N LEU A 485 -6.73 7.61 -8.50
CA LEU A 485 -7.27 6.28 -8.81
C LEU A 485 -6.17 5.30 -9.23
N ASP A 486 -5.06 5.77 -9.76
CA ASP A 486 -3.90 4.97 -10.17
C ASP A 486 -2.96 4.64 -9.02
N ARG A 487 -3.13 5.25 -7.84
CA ARG A 487 -2.30 4.99 -6.68
C ARG A 487 -2.32 3.52 -6.30
N SER A 488 -1.15 2.93 -6.17
CA SER A 488 -0.99 1.51 -5.85
C SER A 488 -1.44 1.20 -4.42
N ALA A 489 -2.15 0.09 -4.26
CA ALA A 489 -2.75 -0.29 -2.97
C ALA A 489 -1.72 -0.60 -1.88
N ASP A 490 -0.51 -1.03 -2.25
CA ASP A 490 0.60 -1.29 -1.33
C ASP A 490 1.24 -0.02 -0.75
N THR A 491 0.95 1.16 -1.34
CA THR A 491 1.43 2.47 -0.86
C THR A 491 0.44 3.17 0.07
N LEU A 492 -0.72 2.57 0.29
CA LEU A 492 -1.76 3.15 1.14
C LEU A 492 -1.45 2.92 2.63
N SER A 493 -1.75 3.90 3.46
CA SER A 493 -1.79 3.70 4.90
C SER A 493 -2.93 2.74 5.29
N GLY A 494 -2.83 2.12 6.47
CA GLY A 494 -3.88 1.23 6.98
C GLY A 494 -5.26 1.89 7.02
N GLY A 495 -5.34 3.14 7.47
CA GLY A 495 -6.58 3.91 7.50
C GLY A 495 -7.12 4.27 6.13
N GLU A 496 -6.27 4.62 5.15
CA GLU A 496 -6.69 4.86 3.75
C GLU A 496 -7.29 3.60 3.13
N ALA A 497 -6.61 2.45 3.27
CA ALA A 497 -7.08 1.18 2.74
C ALA A 497 -8.43 0.75 3.38
N GLN A 498 -8.59 0.96 4.67
CA GLN A 498 -9.83 0.69 5.39
C GLN A 498 -10.99 1.57 4.88
N ARG A 499 -10.77 2.87 4.71
CA ARG A 499 -11.79 3.81 4.19
C ARG A 499 -12.16 3.53 2.72
N ILE A 500 -11.20 3.10 1.90
CA ILE A 500 -11.49 2.63 0.53
C ILE A 500 -12.45 1.44 0.55
N ARG A 501 -12.24 0.48 1.43
CA ARG A 501 -13.17 -0.67 1.58
C ARG A 501 -14.52 -0.23 2.10
N LEU A 502 -14.55 0.68 3.07
CA LEU A 502 -15.80 1.25 3.58
C LEU A 502 -16.59 1.92 2.45
N ALA A 503 -15.93 2.77 1.65
CA ALA A 503 -16.54 3.44 0.50
C ALA A 503 -17.09 2.44 -0.53
N SER A 504 -16.33 1.37 -0.85
CA SER A 504 -16.76 0.29 -1.74
C SER A 504 -18.01 -0.44 -1.24
N GLN A 505 -18.07 -0.73 0.07
CA GLN A 505 -19.21 -1.45 0.68
C GLN A 505 -20.46 -0.58 0.76
N ILE A 506 -20.31 0.73 1.02
CA ILE A 506 -21.43 1.67 0.98
C ILE A 506 -22.02 1.77 -0.42
N GLY A 507 -21.15 1.79 -1.44
CA GLY A 507 -21.56 1.80 -2.85
C GLY A 507 -22.38 0.56 -3.26
N ALA A 508 -22.24 -0.56 -2.56
CA ALA A 508 -23.02 -1.76 -2.79
C ALA A 508 -24.50 -1.65 -2.32
N GLY A 509 -24.85 -0.63 -1.52
CA GLY A 509 -26.23 -0.34 -1.09
C GLY A 509 -26.91 -1.46 -0.29
N LEU A 510 -26.13 -2.27 0.44
CA LEU A 510 -26.65 -3.40 1.20
C LEU A 510 -27.49 -2.92 2.39
N VAL A 511 -28.61 -3.62 2.63
CA VAL A 511 -29.57 -3.33 3.70
C VAL A 511 -29.76 -4.58 4.57
N GLY A 512 -29.93 -4.40 5.88
CA GLY A 512 -30.15 -5.50 6.81
C GLY A 512 -28.90 -6.31 7.14
N VAL A 513 -27.72 -5.78 6.87
CA VAL A 513 -26.42 -6.38 7.21
C VAL A 513 -25.84 -5.75 8.48
N MET A 514 -24.85 -6.43 9.04
CA MET A 514 -24.10 -5.96 10.20
C MET A 514 -22.67 -5.59 9.75
N TYR A 515 -22.34 -4.32 9.83
CA TYR A 515 -20.97 -3.82 9.58
C TYR A 515 -20.18 -3.80 10.88
N ILE A 516 -18.96 -4.35 10.86
CA ILE A 516 -18.03 -4.33 11.99
C ILE A 516 -16.75 -3.67 11.55
N LEU A 517 -16.44 -2.52 12.18
CA LEU A 517 -15.31 -1.68 11.81
C LEU A 517 -14.30 -1.59 12.96
N ASP A 518 -13.00 -1.65 12.61
CA ASP A 518 -11.90 -1.52 13.56
C ASP A 518 -11.27 -0.13 13.44
N GLU A 519 -11.54 0.74 14.39
CA GLU A 519 -10.96 2.08 14.52
C GLU A 519 -10.96 2.90 13.20
N PRO A 520 -12.11 3.13 12.56
CA PRO A 520 -12.16 3.77 11.25
C PRO A 520 -11.75 5.25 11.25
N SER A 521 -11.68 5.91 12.42
CA SER A 521 -11.21 7.30 12.59
C SER A 521 -9.69 7.48 12.52
N ILE A 522 -8.93 6.38 12.44
CA ILE A 522 -7.46 6.40 12.45
C ILE A 522 -6.90 7.28 11.34
N GLY A 523 -5.92 8.14 11.71
CA GLY A 523 -5.22 9.02 10.79
C GLY A 523 -6.10 10.11 10.20
N LEU A 524 -7.27 10.37 10.78
CA LEU A 524 -8.16 11.45 10.37
C LEU A 524 -7.97 12.69 11.21
N HIS A 525 -7.93 13.83 10.53
CA HIS A 525 -8.15 15.11 11.18
C HIS A 525 -9.63 15.22 11.62
N GLN A 526 -9.93 15.95 12.71
CA GLN A 526 -11.30 16.07 13.25
C GLN A 526 -12.33 16.46 12.20
N ARG A 527 -11.98 17.36 11.27
CA ARG A 527 -12.85 17.75 10.14
C ARG A 527 -13.25 16.54 9.27
N ASP A 528 -12.30 15.65 8.98
CA ASP A 528 -12.53 14.50 8.13
C ASP A 528 -13.24 13.38 8.91
N ASN A 529 -13.00 13.30 10.23
CA ASN A 529 -13.70 12.39 11.14
C ASN A 529 -15.21 12.69 11.21
N GLU A 530 -15.60 13.97 11.22
CA GLU A 530 -17.01 14.38 11.19
C GLU A 530 -17.74 13.81 9.96
N ARG A 531 -17.12 13.88 8.76
CA ARG A 531 -17.67 13.31 7.53
C ARG A 531 -17.79 11.79 7.59
N LEU A 532 -16.80 11.12 8.18
CA LEU A 532 -16.84 9.66 8.42
C LEU A 532 -18.04 9.30 9.31
N LEU A 533 -18.23 10.00 10.43
CA LEU A 533 -19.34 9.77 11.36
C LEU A 533 -20.71 10.00 10.71
N GLU A 534 -20.84 11.00 9.85
CA GLU A 534 -22.06 11.19 9.02
C GLU A 534 -22.30 9.98 8.11
N THR A 535 -21.24 9.45 7.51
CA THR A 535 -21.30 8.30 6.63
C THR A 535 -21.74 7.03 7.38
N LEU A 536 -21.20 6.78 8.58
CA LEU A 536 -21.61 5.67 9.44
C LEU A 536 -23.06 5.82 9.92
N THR A 537 -23.48 7.05 10.24
CA THR A 537 -24.87 7.35 10.60
C THR A 537 -25.82 7.03 9.43
N ARG A 538 -25.44 7.41 8.21
CA ARG A 538 -26.20 7.09 7.00
C ARG A 538 -26.31 5.59 6.75
N LEU A 539 -25.23 4.83 6.96
CA LEU A 539 -25.27 3.36 6.88
C LEU A 539 -26.28 2.76 7.86
N ARG A 540 -26.29 3.23 9.11
CA ARG A 540 -27.29 2.85 10.11
C ARG A 540 -28.71 3.17 9.64
N ASP A 541 -28.94 4.38 9.15
CA ASP A 541 -30.26 4.86 8.73
C ASP A 541 -30.81 4.10 7.52
N LEU A 542 -29.97 3.40 6.76
CA LEU A 542 -30.37 2.44 5.73
C LEU A 542 -30.93 1.12 6.29
N GLY A 543 -30.98 0.94 7.61
CA GLY A 543 -31.45 -0.28 8.27
C GLY A 543 -30.35 -1.32 8.48
N ASN A 544 -29.14 -0.86 8.76
CA ASN A 544 -27.99 -1.71 9.06
C ASN A 544 -27.57 -1.56 10.53
N THR A 545 -27.06 -2.65 11.11
CA THR A 545 -26.36 -2.57 12.40
C THR A 545 -24.90 -2.23 12.17
N VAL A 546 -24.41 -1.17 12.79
CA VAL A 546 -23.01 -0.71 12.63
C VAL A 546 -22.31 -0.83 13.98
N ILE A 547 -21.40 -1.78 14.11
CA ILE A 547 -20.56 -1.99 15.29
C ILE A 547 -19.17 -1.40 15.01
N VAL A 548 -18.70 -0.50 15.84
CA VAL A 548 -17.42 0.18 15.68
C VAL A 548 -16.58 0.00 16.94
N VAL A 549 -15.38 -0.53 16.81
CA VAL A 549 -14.38 -0.47 17.88
C VAL A 549 -13.71 0.89 17.78
N GLU A 550 -13.85 1.75 18.80
CA GLU A 550 -13.39 3.13 18.73
C GLU A 550 -12.94 3.70 20.09
N HIS A 551 -12.03 4.68 19.96
CA HIS A 551 -11.51 5.45 21.09
C HIS A 551 -11.74 6.97 20.96
N ASP A 552 -12.23 7.40 19.79
CA ASP A 552 -12.49 8.80 19.50
C ASP A 552 -13.69 9.33 20.29
N GLU A 553 -13.54 10.51 20.91
CA GLU A 553 -14.58 11.14 21.74
C GLU A 553 -15.86 11.41 20.93
N ASP A 554 -15.73 11.96 19.70
CA ASP A 554 -16.88 12.34 18.89
C ASP A 554 -17.66 11.10 18.42
N ALA A 555 -16.93 10.01 18.07
CA ALA A 555 -17.54 8.74 17.71
C ALA A 555 -18.34 8.13 18.86
N ILE A 556 -17.76 8.13 20.07
CA ILE A 556 -18.43 7.60 21.27
C ILE A 556 -19.67 8.43 21.61
N LEU A 557 -19.58 9.76 21.56
CA LEU A 557 -20.69 10.66 21.88
C LEU A 557 -21.83 10.59 20.84
N ARG A 558 -21.54 10.26 19.58
CA ARG A 558 -22.52 10.14 18.49
C ARG A 558 -23.20 8.76 18.42
N ALA A 559 -22.69 7.79 19.15
CA ALA A 559 -23.23 6.42 19.17
C ALA A 559 -24.63 6.37 19.78
N ASP A 560 -25.49 5.49 19.24
CA ASP A 560 -26.79 5.16 19.86
C ASP A 560 -26.59 4.30 21.10
N HIS A 561 -25.57 3.41 21.07
CA HIS A 561 -25.25 2.50 22.16
C HIS A 561 -23.75 2.34 22.30
N VAL A 562 -23.25 2.40 23.52
CA VAL A 562 -21.82 2.27 23.86
C VAL A 562 -21.64 1.08 24.77
N VAL A 563 -20.60 0.31 24.54
CA VAL A 563 -20.17 -0.82 25.39
C VAL A 563 -18.73 -0.56 25.81
N ASP A 564 -18.52 -0.31 27.09
CA ASP A 564 -17.19 -0.11 27.67
C ASP A 564 -16.66 -1.41 28.26
N ILE A 565 -15.54 -1.91 27.71
CA ILE A 565 -14.95 -3.20 28.03
C ILE A 565 -13.68 -2.97 28.85
N GLY A 566 -13.58 -3.62 30.00
CA GLY A 566 -12.47 -3.43 30.91
C GLY A 566 -12.53 -4.42 32.11
N PRO A 567 -12.18 -3.97 33.34
CA PRO A 567 -11.65 -2.64 33.68
C PRO A 567 -10.19 -2.41 33.36
N GLY A 568 -9.43 -3.47 33.04
CA GLY A 568 -8.02 -3.43 32.69
C GLY A 568 -7.71 -4.04 31.31
N ALA A 569 -6.45 -4.36 31.09
CA ALA A 569 -5.97 -5.03 29.87
C ALA A 569 -5.64 -6.51 30.13
N GLY A 570 -5.59 -7.34 29.12
CA GLY A 570 -5.25 -8.75 29.20
C GLY A 570 -6.14 -9.52 30.18
N VAL A 571 -5.53 -10.19 31.17
CA VAL A 571 -6.26 -10.99 32.17
C VAL A 571 -7.12 -10.14 33.10
N HIS A 572 -6.85 -8.85 33.22
CA HIS A 572 -7.61 -7.89 34.03
C HIS A 572 -8.75 -7.24 33.24
N GLY A 573 -8.87 -7.55 31.93
CA GLY A 573 -9.93 -7.10 31.04
C GLY A 573 -11.04 -8.12 30.86
N GLY A 574 -11.74 -8.06 29.73
CA GLY A 574 -12.70 -9.06 29.31
C GLY A 574 -14.05 -9.02 30.01
N ARG A 575 -14.43 -7.90 30.62
CA ARG A 575 -15.75 -7.71 31.29
C ARG A 575 -16.44 -6.47 30.73
N ILE A 576 -17.76 -6.46 30.74
CA ILE A 576 -18.55 -5.26 30.46
C ILE A 576 -18.54 -4.39 31.75
N VAL A 577 -17.94 -3.21 31.65
CA VAL A 577 -17.89 -2.23 32.77
C VAL A 577 -19.13 -1.34 32.76
N ALA A 578 -19.53 -0.90 31.56
CA ALA A 578 -20.72 -0.08 31.35
C ALA A 578 -21.31 -0.35 29.98
N GLN A 579 -22.62 -0.25 29.84
CA GLN A 579 -23.31 -0.29 28.54
C GLN A 579 -24.54 0.63 28.56
N GLY A 580 -24.93 1.13 27.38
CA GLY A 580 -26.09 1.99 27.21
C GLY A 580 -25.79 3.20 26.34
N THR A 581 -26.58 4.25 26.49
CA THR A 581 -26.31 5.52 25.81
C THR A 581 -25.01 6.18 26.31
N PRO A 582 -24.35 7.04 25.52
CA PRO A 582 -23.15 7.77 25.98
C PRO A 582 -23.33 8.45 27.36
N LYS A 583 -24.50 9.03 27.60
CA LYS A 583 -24.83 9.67 28.91
C LYS A 583 -24.85 8.68 30.08
N GLN A 584 -25.32 7.46 29.83
CA GLN A 584 -25.32 6.42 30.88
C GLN A 584 -23.92 5.93 31.20
N VAL A 585 -23.06 5.78 30.15
CA VAL A 585 -21.65 5.41 30.36
C VAL A 585 -20.89 6.51 31.07
N MET A 586 -21.11 7.79 30.74
CA MET A 586 -20.52 8.95 31.43
C MET A 586 -20.93 9.04 32.91
N ALA A 587 -22.13 8.57 33.25
CA ALA A 587 -22.64 8.56 34.64
C ALA A 587 -22.09 7.39 35.49
N ASN A 588 -21.48 6.37 34.83
CA ASN A 588 -20.92 5.21 35.52
C ASN A 588 -19.53 5.51 36.09
N ALA A 589 -19.41 5.63 37.41
CA ALA A 589 -18.13 5.91 38.07
C ALA A 589 -17.08 4.80 37.87
N GLY A 590 -17.49 3.56 37.55
CA GLY A 590 -16.56 2.44 37.25
C GLY A 590 -15.97 2.50 35.84
N SER A 591 -16.60 3.25 34.91
CA SER A 591 -16.14 3.37 33.54
C SER A 591 -15.00 4.39 33.44
N LEU A 592 -13.82 3.92 33.05
CA LEU A 592 -12.68 4.81 32.80
C LEU A 592 -12.95 5.72 31.60
N THR A 593 -13.53 5.19 30.51
CA THR A 593 -14.00 5.96 29.37
C THR A 593 -15.01 7.04 29.80
N GLY A 594 -16.00 6.68 30.62
CA GLY A 594 -16.97 7.62 31.16
C GLY A 594 -16.36 8.74 32.02
N GLN A 595 -15.30 8.42 32.76
CA GLN A 595 -14.58 9.43 33.55
C GLN A 595 -13.85 10.47 32.69
N TYR A 596 -13.28 10.04 31.51
CA TYR A 596 -12.64 10.97 30.57
C TYR A 596 -13.69 11.81 29.82
N LEU A 597 -14.73 11.19 29.29
CA LEU A 597 -15.82 11.88 28.58
C LEU A 597 -16.56 12.90 29.48
N SER A 598 -16.75 12.59 30.76
CA SER A 598 -17.39 13.51 31.71
C SER A 598 -16.43 14.61 32.24
N GLY A 599 -15.14 14.55 31.91
CA GLY A 599 -14.12 15.48 32.37
C GLY A 599 -13.67 15.28 33.82
N VAL A 600 -14.07 14.20 34.48
CA VAL A 600 -13.57 13.81 35.84
C VAL A 600 -12.08 13.51 35.77
N LYS A 601 -11.67 12.75 34.75
CA LYS A 601 -10.27 12.57 34.34
C LYS A 601 -10.01 13.30 33.03
N ARG A 602 -8.79 13.78 32.84
CA ARG A 602 -8.38 14.48 31.63
C ARG A 602 -6.86 14.50 31.49
N ILE A 603 -6.38 14.58 30.28
CA ILE A 603 -5.00 14.87 29.93
C ILE A 603 -4.82 16.39 30.11
N ALA A 604 -4.02 16.80 31.06
CA ALA A 604 -3.88 18.22 31.40
C ALA A 604 -2.92 18.95 30.48
N VAL A 605 -3.24 20.19 30.14
CA VAL A 605 -2.27 21.08 29.47
C VAL A 605 -1.13 21.38 30.44
N PRO A 606 0.16 21.23 30.04
CA PRO A 606 1.31 21.55 30.85
C PRO A 606 1.22 22.92 31.52
N GLY A 607 1.72 23.05 32.75
CA GLY A 607 1.68 24.33 33.51
C GLY A 607 2.58 25.43 32.90
N GLY A 608 3.57 25.03 32.11
CA GLY A 608 4.46 25.89 31.31
C GLY A 608 4.97 25.08 30.15
N ARG A 609 5.16 25.72 28.99
CA ARG A 609 5.79 25.10 27.82
C ARG A 609 7.27 25.42 27.81
N THR A 610 8.08 24.51 27.29
CA THR A 610 9.49 24.79 27.05
C THR A 610 9.62 25.81 25.92
N PRO A 611 10.24 26.98 26.16
CA PRO A 611 10.38 27.98 25.10
C PRO A 611 11.39 27.51 24.05
N PRO A 612 11.16 27.83 22.76
CA PRO A 612 12.13 27.53 21.72
C PRO A 612 13.41 28.38 21.92
N ASP A 613 14.56 27.75 21.73
CA ASP A 613 15.86 28.44 21.65
C ASP A 613 16.06 28.91 20.20
N PRO A 614 16.17 30.23 19.95
CA PRO A 614 16.34 30.77 18.61
C PRO A 614 17.60 30.28 17.86
N ASP A 615 18.65 29.95 18.59
CA ASP A 615 19.95 29.52 18.04
C ASP A 615 20.00 28.00 17.80
N ARG A 616 19.07 27.24 18.37
CA ARG A 616 19.01 25.78 18.23
C ARG A 616 17.79 25.34 17.45
N ARG A 617 17.97 25.20 16.14
CA ARG A 617 16.90 24.81 15.24
C ARG A 617 17.38 23.88 14.14
N LEU A 618 16.49 23.04 13.67
CA LEU A 618 16.61 22.25 12.45
C LEU A 618 15.77 22.95 11.38
N ALA A 619 16.37 23.35 10.28
CA ALA A 619 15.69 24.08 9.23
C ALA A 619 15.60 23.27 7.94
N ILE A 620 14.39 23.10 7.40
CA ILE A 620 14.13 22.51 6.08
C ILE A 620 13.84 23.65 5.13
N ARG A 621 14.48 23.67 3.95
CA ARG A 621 14.33 24.71 2.92
C ARG A 621 13.93 24.09 1.59
N GLY A 622 12.92 24.67 0.95
CA GLY A 622 12.50 24.32 -0.40
C GLY A 622 12.00 22.88 -0.57
N ALA A 623 11.36 22.27 0.44
CA ALA A 623 10.83 20.93 0.32
C ALA A 623 9.73 20.88 -0.75
N SER A 624 9.90 20.01 -1.77
CA SER A 624 9.05 19.96 -2.97
C SER A 624 8.65 18.55 -3.39
N GLY A 625 8.76 17.58 -2.50
CA GLY A 625 8.30 16.20 -2.74
C GLY A 625 6.77 16.09 -2.82
N ASN A 626 6.26 15.20 -3.65
CA ASN A 626 4.83 14.95 -3.84
C ASN A 626 4.01 16.24 -4.02
N ASN A 627 3.12 16.56 -3.10
CA ASN A 627 2.27 17.77 -3.16
C ASN A 627 2.89 19.00 -2.48
N LEU A 628 4.11 18.93 -1.92
CA LEU A 628 4.75 20.07 -1.26
C LEU A 628 5.14 21.16 -2.26
N ARG A 629 4.91 22.42 -1.86
CA ARG A 629 5.11 23.60 -2.71
C ARG A 629 6.28 24.48 -2.23
N GLY A 630 7.49 23.89 -2.18
CA GLY A 630 8.68 24.62 -1.76
C GLY A 630 8.61 25.04 -0.29
N VAL A 631 8.20 24.14 0.60
CA VAL A 631 7.98 24.43 2.01
C VAL A 631 9.28 24.76 2.73
N ASN A 632 9.26 25.87 3.48
CA ASN A 632 10.31 26.27 4.40
C ASN A 632 9.77 26.19 5.83
N VAL A 633 10.44 25.43 6.70
CA VAL A 633 10.03 25.27 8.09
C VAL A 633 11.22 25.15 9.02
N ASP A 634 11.11 25.75 10.20
CA ASP A 634 12.06 25.63 11.30
C ASP A 634 11.46 24.78 12.43
N ILE A 635 12.20 23.78 12.87
CA ILE A 635 11.84 22.87 13.96
C ILE A 635 12.77 23.19 15.13
N PRO A 636 12.25 23.71 16.26
CA PRO A 636 13.06 23.97 17.44
C PRO A 636 13.61 22.69 18.06
N LEU A 637 14.86 22.67 18.50
CA LEU A 637 15.49 21.53 19.11
C LEU A 637 15.13 21.40 20.61
N GLY A 638 15.16 20.16 21.10
CA GLY A 638 14.89 19.86 22.52
C GLY A 638 13.42 20.03 22.94
N LEU A 639 12.50 20.10 21.97
CA LEU A 639 11.05 20.27 22.19
C LEU A 639 10.26 19.07 21.70
N LEU A 640 9.04 18.96 22.20
CA LEU A 640 7.97 18.13 21.63
C LEU A 640 7.23 18.97 20.57
N THR A 641 7.52 18.70 19.30
CA THR A 641 6.90 19.38 18.14
C THR A 641 5.86 18.47 17.52
N CYS A 642 4.60 18.95 17.41
CA CYS A 642 3.54 18.26 16.68
C CYS A 642 3.40 18.83 15.27
N VAL A 643 3.38 17.95 14.26
CA VAL A 643 3.08 18.29 12.86
C VAL A 643 1.63 17.91 12.58
N THR A 644 0.80 18.92 12.32
CA THR A 644 -0.65 18.81 12.23
C THR A 644 -1.18 19.22 10.86
N GLY A 645 -2.46 19.09 10.62
CA GLY A 645 -3.14 19.48 9.40
C GLY A 645 -4.05 18.38 8.86
N VAL A 646 -4.88 18.69 7.89
CA VAL A 646 -5.85 17.76 7.28
C VAL A 646 -5.16 16.55 6.61
N SER A 647 -5.92 15.48 6.38
CA SER A 647 -5.41 14.30 5.68
C SER A 647 -4.94 14.68 4.26
N GLY A 648 -3.79 14.15 3.85
CA GLY A 648 -3.19 14.50 2.54
C GLY A 648 -2.55 15.89 2.43
N SER A 649 -2.42 16.66 3.52
CA SER A 649 -1.81 18.01 3.48
C SER A 649 -0.28 18.04 3.26
N GLY A 650 0.38 16.87 3.24
CA GLY A 650 1.81 16.74 2.99
C GLY A 650 2.68 16.54 4.25
N LYS A 651 2.08 16.26 5.42
CA LYS A 651 2.79 16.02 6.69
C LYS A 651 3.85 14.92 6.58
N SER A 652 3.43 13.73 6.14
CA SER A 652 4.35 12.58 6.02
C SER A 652 5.42 12.83 4.96
N THR A 653 5.08 13.50 3.85
CA THR A 653 6.07 13.89 2.84
C THR A 653 7.12 14.84 3.41
N LEU A 654 6.73 15.81 4.23
CA LEU A 654 7.66 16.77 4.85
C LEU A 654 8.56 16.09 5.90
N ILE A 655 7.96 15.26 6.75
CA ILE A 655 8.67 14.70 7.92
C ILE A 655 9.31 13.35 7.61
N ILE A 656 8.61 12.42 6.94
CA ILE A 656 9.15 11.09 6.68
C ILE A 656 9.98 11.09 5.39
N ASP A 657 9.37 11.49 4.25
CA ASP A 657 10.06 11.39 2.96
C ASP A 657 11.19 12.41 2.82
N THR A 658 11.04 13.62 3.39
CA THR A 658 12.06 14.66 3.31
C THR A 658 12.99 14.61 4.53
N LEU A 659 12.51 14.96 5.73
CA LEU A 659 13.38 15.13 6.90
C LEU A 659 14.03 13.81 7.33
N TYR A 660 13.24 12.76 7.58
CA TYR A 660 13.76 11.51 8.12
C TYR A 660 14.76 10.85 7.17
N ARG A 661 14.42 10.75 5.87
CA ARG A 661 15.30 10.08 4.91
C ARG A 661 16.64 10.85 4.71
N HIS A 662 16.61 12.17 4.65
CA HIS A 662 17.84 12.97 4.64
C HIS A 662 18.66 12.79 5.92
N ALA A 663 18.02 12.82 7.09
CA ALA A 663 18.68 12.62 8.36
C ALA A 663 19.24 11.19 8.51
N ALA A 664 18.52 10.18 8.02
CA ALA A 664 18.98 8.79 8.05
C ALA A 664 20.24 8.58 7.18
N LEU A 665 20.29 9.21 6.00
CA LEU A 665 21.48 9.18 5.16
C LEU A 665 22.66 9.90 5.84
N ALA A 666 22.42 11.09 6.40
CA ALA A 666 23.49 11.90 6.99
C ALA A 666 24.01 11.33 8.31
N LEU A 667 23.13 10.83 9.19
CA LEU A 667 23.49 10.42 10.56
C LEU A 667 23.68 8.91 10.71
N ASN A 668 22.89 8.10 9.99
CA ASN A 668 22.90 6.64 10.13
C ASN A 668 23.62 5.94 8.96
N GLY A 669 24.02 6.67 7.92
CA GLY A 669 24.70 6.15 6.73
C GLY A 669 23.86 5.18 5.88
N SER A 670 22.54 5.16 6.08
CA SER A 670 21.64 4.28 5.34
C SER A 670 20.23 4.88 5.30
N GLY A 671 19.52 4.65 4.21
CA GLY A 671 18.13 5.10 4.05
C GLY A 671 17.63 4.92 2.63
N ASP A 672 16.33 5.13 2.43
CA ASP A 672 15.73 5.26 1.10
C ASP A 672 16.04 6.63 0.51
N ASP A 673 15.86 6.76 -0.82
CA ASP A 673 16.04 8.04 -1.51
C ASP A 673 15.14 9.11 -0.90
N PRO A 674 15.70 10.24 -0.44
CA PRO A 674 14.92 11.31 0.16
C PRO A 674 14.12 12.09 -0.89
N ALA A 675 12.99 12.66 -0.47
CA ALA A 675 12.24 13.59 -1.29
C ALA A 675 13.05 14.90 -1.52
N PRO A 676 12.89 15.55 -2.69
CA PRO A 676 13.70 16.72 -3.03
C PRO A 676 13.43 17.90 -2.10
N CYS A 677 14.53 18.50 -1.63
CA CYS A 677 14.56 19.80 -0.94
C CYS A 677 15.81 20.57 -1.32
N ALA A 678 15.84 21.86 -1.08
CA ALA A 678 17.03 22.68 -1.38
C ALA A 678 18.17 22.37 -0.40
N GLU A 679 17.87 22.37 0.91
CA GLU A 679 18.83 22.04 1.96
C GLU A 679 18.14 21.73 3.29
N ILE A 680 18.84 21.00 4.18
CA ILE A 680 18.48 20.83 5.59
C ILE A 680 19.66 21.26 6.45
N ILE A 681 19.42 22.24 7.34
CA ILE A 681 20.45 22.84 8.18
C ILE A 681 20.22 22.41 9.62
N GLY A 682 21.29 22.04 10.35
CA GLY A 682 21.21 21.72 11.77
C GLY A 682 21.20 20.22 12.09
N LEU A 683 21.39 19.34 11.09
CA LEU A 683 21.48 17.90 11.30
C LEU A 683 22.71 17.50 12.14
N GLU A 684 23.80 18.27 12.05
CA GLU A 684 25.02 18.09 12.80
C GLU A 684 24.87 18.19 14.33
N GLN A 685 23.73 18.71 14.80
CA GLN A 685 23.41 18.81 16.21
C GLN A 685 22.87 17.49 16.80
N PHE A 686 22.66 16.48 15.97
CA PHE A 686 22.13 15.19 16.38
C PHE A 686 23.16 14.07 16.20
N ASP A 687 23.12 13.11 17.13
CA ASP A 687 23.96 11.90 17.08
C ASP A 687 23.32 10.81 16.21
N LYS A 688 22.00 10.77 16.15
CA LYS A 688 21.21 9.79 15.37
C LYS A 688 19.80 10.26 15.16
N VAL A 689 19.14 9.68 14.16
CA VAL A 689 17.70 9.77 13.96
C VAL A 689 17.04 8.41 14.18
N VAL A 690 15.86 8.42 14.79
CA VAL A 690 15.05 7.23 15.08
C VAL A 690 13.65 7.45 14.54
N ASP A 691 13.22 6.58 13.63
CA ASP A 691 11.86 6.54 13.13
C ASP A 691 11.05 5.47 13.87
N ILE A 692 9.86 5.84 14.31
CA ILE A 692 8.91 4.99 15.04
C ILE A 692 7.58 5.04 14.29
N ASP A 693 7.49 4.21 13.26
CA ASP A 693 6.31 4.04 12.40
C ASP A 693 5.43 2.87 12.85
N GLN A 694 4.27 2.73 12.23
CA GLN A 694 3.29 1.66 12.50
C GLN A 694 3.60 0.33 11.79
N SER A 695 4.70 0.24 11.04
CA SER A 695 5.06 -1.00 10.34
C SER A 695 5.31 -2.15 11.31
N PRO A 696 4.96 -3.40 10.93
CA PRO A 696 5.17 -4.56 11.79
C PRO A 696 6.64 -4.71 12.23
N ILE A 697 6.89 -5.17 13.46
CA ILE A 697 8.24 -5.47 13.97
C ILE A 697 8.88 -6.69 13.30
N GLY A 698 8.18 -7.33 12.38
CA GLY A 698 8.65 -8.43 11.55
C GLY A 698 7.50 -9.04 10.74
N ARG A 699 7.84 -9.67 9.62
CA ARG A 699 6.87 -10.23 8.66
C ARG A 699 6.59 -11.73 8.87
N THR A 700 7.28 -12.38 9.79
CA THR A 700 7.17 -13.81 10.02
C THR A 700 6.69 -14.12 11.44
N PRO A 701 6.06 -15.29 11.69
CA PRO A 701 5.66 -15.72 13.02
C PRO A 701 6.82 -15.86 14.02
N ARG A 702 8.07 -15.89 13.55
CA ARG A 702 9.28 -15.94 14.39
C ARG A 702 9.62 -14.61 15.04
N SER A 703 9.23 -13.51 14.42
CA SER A 703 9.42 -12.19 15.02
C SER A 703 8.42 -11.99 16.15
N ASN A 704 8.91 -11.53 17.31
CA ASN A 704 8.10 -11.29 18.49
C ASN A 704 8.72 -10.17 19.35
N PRO A 705 8.00 -9.63 20.35
CA PRO A 705 8.52 -8.56 21.22
C PRO A 705 9.86 -8.90 21.88
N ALA A 706 10.06 -10.14 22.36
CA ALA A 706 11.30 -10.55 23.01
C ALA A 706 12.51 -10.54 22.06
N THR A 707 12.33 -10.98 20.81
CA THR A 707 13.42 -10.95 19.82
C THR A 707 13.72 -9.54 19.34
N TYR A 708 12.68 -8.75 19.10
CA TYR A 708 12.84 -7.40 18.56
C TYR A 708 13.51 -6.43 19.53
N THR A 709 13.13 -6.47 20.82
CA THR A 709 13.76 -5.65 21.87
C THR A 709 15.13 -6.17 22.31
N GLY A 710 15.55 -7.31 21.78
CA GLY A 710 16.79 -7.97 22.20
C GLY A 710 16.71 -8.55 23.63
N LEU A 711 15.51 -8.72 24.16
CA LEU A 711 15.24 -9.36 25.45
C LEU A 711 15.54 -10.86 25.41
N PHE A 712 15.34 -11.50 24.26
CA PHE A 712 15.46 -12.95 24.12
C PHE A 712 16.91 -13.47 24.26
N THR A 713 17.91 -12.65 23.90
CA THR A 713 19.33 -13.04 24.04
C THR A 713 19.72 -13.31 25.49
N PRO A 714 19.56 -12.38 26.45
CA PRO A 714 19.88 -12.67 27.85
C PRO A 714 18.99 -13.76 28.48
N ILE A 715 17.76 -13.98 27.97
CA ILE A 715 16.94 -15.12 28.41
C ILE A 715 17.58 -16.45 27.97
N ARG A 716 18.04 -16.56 26.71
CA ARG A 716 18.71 -17.76 26.21
C ARG A 716 20.02 -18.04 26.97
N ASP A 717 20.79 -17.00 27.27
CA ASP A 717 22.02 -17.11 28.05
C ASP A 717 21.74 -17.61 29.47
N LEU A 718 20.65 -17.14 30.09
CA LEU A 718 20.21 -17.58 31.40
C LEU A 718 19.82 -19.07 31.41
N PHE A 719 19.06 -19.54 30.40
CA PHE A 719 18.70 -20.94 30.27
C PHE A 719 19.93 -21.83 30.03
N ALA A 720 20.87 -21.44 29.17
CA ALA A 720 22.14 -22.14 28.95
C ALA A 720 22.99 -22.17 30.22
N GLY A 721 22.88 -21.20 31.11
CA GLY A 721 23.56 -21.13 32.39
C GLY A 721 22.97 -22.06 33.47
N THR A 722 21.82 -22.68 33.27
CA THR A 722 21.21 -23.59 34.27
C THR A 722 22.05 -24.86 34.45
N PRO A 723 22.04 -25.47 35.64
CA PRO A 723 22.80 -26.70 35.92
C PRO A 723 22.47 -27.82 34.92
N GLU A 724 21.19 -27.99 34.59
CA GLU A 724 20.72 -29.03 33.67
C GLU A 724 21.21 -28.81 32.25
N ALA A 725 21.16 -27.57 31.73
CA ALA A 725 21.65 -27.22 30.40
C ALA A 725 23.18 -27.44 30.30
N ARG A 726 23.91 -27.05 31.32
CA ARG A 726 25.39 -27.28 31.39
C ARG A 726 25.75 -28.77 31.40
N THR A 727 25.04 -29.59 32.17
CA THR A 727 25.23 -31.02 32.22
C THR A 727 25.00 -31.68 30.86
N ARG A 728 24.03 -31.19 30.10
CA ARG A 728 23.70 -31.68 28.74
C ARG A 728 24.56 -31.05 27.64
N GLY A 729 25.44 -30.09 27.97
CA GLY A 729 26.27 -29.37 27.00
C GLY A 729 25.45 -28.42 26.11
N TYR A 730 24.30 -27.90 26.58
CA TYR A 730 23.44 -27.01 25.80
C TYR A 730 23.96 -25.57 25.84
N ASN A 731 24.26 -25.03 24.68
CA ASN A 731 24.68 -23.66 24.50
C ASN A 731 23.45 -22.75 24.24
N PRO A 732 23.59 -21.41 24.25
CA PRO A 732 22.47 -20.47 23.99
C PRO A 732 21.74 -20.69 22.65
N GLY A 733 22.44 -21.25 21.65
CA GLY A 733 21.84 -21.60 20.34
C GLY A 733 20.76 -22.69 20.45
N ARG A 734 20.87 -23.61 21.43
CA ARG A 734 19.85 -24.63 21.71
C ARG A 734 18.50 -24.07 22.07
N PHE A 735 18.47 -22.93 22.73
CA PHE A 735 17.26 -22.22 23.14
C PHE A 735 16.77 -21.20 22.10
N SER A 736 17.32 -21.21 20.89
CA SER A 736 16.86 -20.40 19.76
C SER A 736 15.92 -21.20 18.86
N PHE A 737 14.73 -20.68 18.61
CA PHE A 737 13.81 -21.27 17.62
C PHE A 737 14.21 -20.97 16.16
N ASN A 738 15.22 -20.10 15.94
CA ASN A 738 15.74 -19.78 14.60
C ASN A 738 16.90 -20.71 14.16
N VAL A 739 17.52 -21.43 15.10
CA VAL A 739 18.69 -22.24 14.84
C VAL A 739 18.36 -23.73 14.99
N LYS A 740 18.90 -24.56 14.10
CA LYS A 740 18.78 -26.03 14.21
C LYS A 740 19.34 -26.53 15.51
N GLY A 741 18.77 -27.65 16.01
CA GLY A 741 19.21 -28.37 17.18
C GLY A 741 18.26 -28.35 18.37
N GLY A 742 17.64 -27.20 18.68
CA GLY A 742 16.67 -27.09 19.77
C GLY A 742 15.22 -26.78 19.36
N ARG A 743 15.03 -26.37 18.11
CA ARG A 743 13.71 -26.05 17.56
C ARG A 743 12.98 -27.32 17.09
N CYS A 744 11.68 -27.22 16.95
CA CYS A 744 10.89 -28.22 16.22
C CYS A 744 11.22 -28.14 14.72
N GLU A 745 11.72 -29.24 14.15
CA GLU A 745 12.11 -29.24 12.72
C GLU A 745 10.88 -29.33 11.78
N ALA A 746 9.74 -29.85 12.23
CA ALA A 746 8.52 -29.91 11.43
C ALA A 746 8.00 -28.52 11.05
N CYS A 747 7.93 -27.59 12.00
CA CYS A 747 7.55 -26.20 11.75
C CYS A 747 8.77 -25.25 11.69
N GLN A 748 9.98 -25.78 11.75
CA GLN A 748 11.22 -25.01 11.74
C GLN A 748 11.31 -23.89 12.80
N GLY A 749 10.59 -24.05 13.92
CA GLY A 749 10.53 -23.09 15.02
C GLY A 749 9.41 -22.04 14.90
N ASP A 750 8.58 -22.07 13.86
CA ASP A 750 7.44 -21.14 13.72
C ASP A 750 6.35 -21.44 14.76
N GLY A 751 6.19 -22.68 15.19
CA GLY A 751 5.07 -23.13 16.01
C GLY A 751 3.77 -23.34 15.21
N LEU A 752 3.70 -22.75 14.04
CA LEU A 752 2.54 -22.77 13.13
C LEU A 752 2.97 -23.35 11.79
N ILE A 753 2.02 -23.90 11.06
CA ILE A 753 2.17 -24.33 9.67
C ILE A 753 1.27 -23.43 8.83
N LYS A 754 1.86 -22.78 7.82
CA LYS A 754 1.12 -21.98 6.85
C LYS A 754 0.41 -22.90 5.87
N VAL A 755 -0.90 -22.78 5.75
CA VAL A 755 -1.70 -23.44 4.72
C VAL A 755 -2.08 -22.39 3.68
N GLU A 756 -1.49 -22.50 2.49
CA GLU A 756 -1.76 -21.57 1.39
C GLU A 756 -3.11 -21.90 0.75
N MET A 757 -3.99 -20.89 0.69
CA MET A 757 -5.32 -21.00 0.12
C MET A 757 -5.40 -20.10 -1.11
N HIS A 758 -5.34 -20.68 -2.32
CA HIS A 758 -5.23 -19.96 -3.60
C HIS A 758 -6.26 -18.84 -3.84
N PHE A 759 -7.44 -18.90 -3.23
CA PHE A 759 -8.53 -17.93 -3.40
C PHE A 759 -8.99 -17.25 -2.10
N LEU A 760 -8.42 -17.64 -0.96
CA LEU A 760 -8.73 -17.11 0.38
C LEU A 760 -7.44 -16.68 1.08
N PRO A 761 -7.51 -15.86 2.13
CA PRO A 761 -6.34 -15.54 2.95
C PRO A 761 -5.68 -16.80 3.51
N ASP A 762 -4.34 -16.82 3.56
CA ASP A 762 -3.58 -17.92 4.13
C ASP A 762 -3.95 -18.17 5.59
N ILE A 763 -4.09 -19.43 5.95
CA ILE A 763 -4.42 -19.85 7.32
C ILE A 763 -3.17 -20.39 8.01
N TYR A 764 -2.98 -20.03 9.27
CA TYR A 764 -1.90 -20.52 10.12
C TYR A 764 -2.47 -21.51 11.15
N VAL A 765 -2.07 -22.77 11.08
CA VAL A 765 -2.52 -23.85 11.95
C VAL A 765 -1.41 -24.25 12.92
N PRO A 766 -1.69 -24.50 14.21
CA PRO A 766 -0.70 -25.01 15.15
C PRO A 766 -0.02 -26.28 14.62
N CYS A 767 1.31 -26.34 14.76
CA CYS A 767 2.09 -27.50 14.32
C CYS A 767 1.72 -28.75 15.11
N ASP A 768 1.34 -29.82 14.45
CA ASP A 768 0.92 -31.09 15.08
C ASP A 768 2.00 -31.76 15.92
N VAL A 769 3.27 -31.58 15.57
CA VAL A 769 4.42 -32.18 16.27
C VAL A 769 4.73 -31.46 17.57
N CYS A 770 4.89 -30.13 17.55
CA CYS A 770 5.22 -29.36 18.75
C CYS A 770 3.99 -28.72 19.41
N LYS A 771 2.80 -28.82 18.82
CA LYS A 771 1.55 -28.25 19.31
C LYS A 771 1.70 -26.75 19.67
N GLY A 772 2.30 -25.99 18.75
CA GLY A 772 2.56 -24.55 18.93
C GLY A 772 3.81 -24.20 19.75
N LYS A 773 4.47 -25.15 20.38
CA LYS A 773 5.55 -24.88 21.36
C LYS A 773 6.91 -24.49 20.79
N ARG A 774 7.08 -24.52 19.46
CA ARG A 774 8.28 -24.07 18.71
C ARG A 774 9.54 -24.89 18.92
N TYR A 775 9.68 -25.64 20.01
CA TYR A 775 10.88 -26.38 20.41
C TYR A 775 10.64 -27.89 20.39
N ASN A 776 11.74 -28.63 20.36
CA ASN A 776 11.71 -30.06 20.56
C ASN A 776 11.56 -30.38 22.07
N ARG A 777 11.23 -31.68 22.38
CA ARG A 777 10.92 -32.12 23.72
C ARG A 777 12.10 -31.95 24.69
N GLU A 778 13.32 -32.27 24.25
CA GLU A 778 14.54 -32.25 25.05
C GLU A 778 14.88 -30.81 25.51
N THR A 779 14.67 -29.80 24.64
CA THR A 779 14.86 -28.40 24.99
C THR A 779 13.84 -27.92 26.02
N LEU A 780 12.59 -28.40 25.93
CA LEU A 780 11.50 -28.03 26.84
C LEU A 780 11.64 -28.68 28.24
N GLU A 781 12.52 -29.66 28.43
CA GLU A 781 12.81 -30.26 29.75
C GLU A 781 13.60 -29.29 30.64
N VAL A 782 14.47 -28.45 30.07
CA VAL A 782 15.25 -27.47 30.81
C VAL A 782 14.36 -26.37 31.40
N ARG A 783 14.47 -26.16 32.72
CA ARG A 783 13.63 -25.22 33.44
C ARG A 783 14.45 -24.18 34.22
N TYR A 784 13.96 -22.96 34.23
CA TYR A 784 14.42 -21.90 35.12
C TYR A 784 13.26 -21.46 36.02
N LYS A 785 13.44 -21.49 37.33
CA LYS A 785 12.34 -21.21 38.33
C LYS A 785 11.04 -21.97 38.01
N GLY A 786 11.15 -23.24 37.56
CA GLY A 786 10.01 -24.10 37.24
C GLY A 786 9.39 -23.92 35.88
N LYS A 787 9.78 -22.93 35.09
CA LYS A 787 9.26 -22.67 33.73
C LYS A 787 10.30 -23.02 32.65
N ASN A 788 9.88 -23.65 31.56
CA ASN A 788 10.69 -23.87 30.37
C ASN A 788 10.70 -22.64 29.46
N ILE A 789 11.52 -22.67 28.40
CA ILE A 789 11.71 -21.53 27.49
C ILE A 789 10.40 -21.13 26.76
N TYR A 790 9.53 -22.09 26.41
CA TYR A 790 8.25 -21.81 25.80
C TYR A 790 7.28 -21.14 26.80
N GLU A 791 7.19 -21.70 28.01
CA GLU A 791 6.35 -21.13 29.08
C GLU A 791 6.78 -19.69 29.45
N VAL A 792 8.06 -19.38 29.31
CA VAL A 792 8.56 -18.01 29.46
C VAL A 792 8.12 -17.11 28.31
N LEU A 793 8.16 -17.60 27.08
CA LEU A 793 7.65 -16.83 25.92
C LEU A 793 6.13 -16.58 25.99
N GLU A 794 5.38 -17.46 26.64
CA GLU A 794 3.94 -17.31 26.86
C GLU A 794 3.59 -16.38 28.03
N MET A 795 4.56 -15.98 28.86
CA MET A 795 4.33 -15.01 29.92
C MET A 795 3.99 -13.64 29.33
N THR A 796 3.07 -12.94 29.99
CA THR A 796 2.87 -11.49 29.74
C THR A 796 4.08 -10.69 30.23
N VAL A 797 4.23 -9.47 29.74
CA VAL A 797 5.29 -8.55 30.23
C VAL A 797 5.12 -8.32 31.74
N GLU A 798 3.88 -8.16 32.19
CA GLU A 798 3.54 -7.96 33.63
C GLU A 798 3.99 -9.14 34.50
N ASP A 799 3.74 -10.38 34.07
CA ASP A 799 4.16 -11.57 34.81
C ASP A 799 5.69 -11.80 34.73
N ALA A 800 6.29 -11.49 33.56
CA ALA A 800 7.72 -11.68 33.38
C ALA A 800 8.57 -10.69 34.18
N ARG A 801 8.08 -9.48 34.43
CA ARG A 801 8.85 -8.45 35.16
C ARG A 801 9.25 -8.91 36.57
N PRO A 802 8.35 -9.37 37.47
CA PRO A 802 8.74 -9.89 38.79
C PRO A 802 9.47 -11.23 38.70
N PHE A 803 9.16 -12.08 37.71
CA PHE A 803 9.84 -13.37 37.50
C PHE A 803 11.35 -13.19 37.24
N PHE A 804 11.75 -12.17 36.48
CA PHE A 804 13.13 -11.85 36.13
C PHE A 804 13.73 -10.69 36.96
N ASP A 805 13.14 -10.30 38.07
CA ASP A 805 13.59 -9.17 38.87
C ASP A 805 15.07 -9.28 39.32
N ALA A 806 15.54 -10.49 39.59
CA ALA A 806 16.93 -10.79 39.95
C ALA A 806 17.92 -10.73 38.75
N VAL A 807 17.45 -10.46 37.56
CA VAL A 807 18.29 -10.45 36.31
C VAL A 807 18.21 -9.06 35.66
N PRO A 808 19.07 -8.10 36.08
CA PRO A 808 18.95 -6.69 35.72
C PRO A 808 18.87 -6.42 34.20
N PRO A 809 19.61 -7.11 33.30
CA PRO A 809 19.52 -6.89 31.87
C PRO A 809 18.13 -7.20 31.30
N ILE A 810 17.45 -8.21 31.87
CA ILE A 810 16.10 -8.63 31.45
C ILE A 810 15.08 -7.68 32.09
N ALA A 811 15.19 -7.45 33.42
CA ALA A 811 14.27 -6.63 34.17
C ALA A 811 14.15 -5.19 33.60
N ARG A 812 15.27 -4.57 33.20
CA ARG A 812 15.28 -3.23 32.60
C ARG A 812 14.49 -3.17 31.30
N LYS A 813 14.69 -4.12 30.39
CA LYS A 813 13.98 -4.18 29.11
C LYS A 813 12.49 -4.47 29.29
N LEU A 814 12.12 -5.30 30.26
CA LEU A 814 10.72 -5.51 30.63
C LEU A 814 10.08 -4.24 31.18
N GLN A 815 10.83 -3.47 31.98
CA GLN A 815 10.35 -2.20 32.52
C GLN A 815 10.04 -1.20 31.39
N THR A 816 10.88 -1.09 30.35
CA THR A 816 10.59 -0.19 29.23
C THR A 816 9.33 -0.61 28.46
N LEU A 817 9.02 -1.91 28.36
CA LEU A 817 7.77 -2.39 27.79
C LEU A 817 6.55 -2.03 28.66
N MET A 818 6.71 -2.09 30.00
CA MET A 818 5.68 -1.67 30.94
C MET A 818 5.43 -0.15 30.87
N ASP A 819 6.51 0.65 30.80
CA ASP A 819 6.44 2.11 30.74
C ASP A 819 5.65 2.62 29.51
N VAL A 820 5.68 1.90 28.39
CA VAL A 820 4.89 2.22 27.18
C VAL A 820 3.49 1.60 27.19
N GLY A 821 3.03 1.02 28.31
CA GLY A 821 1.68 0.47 28.45
C GLY A 821 1.46 -0.92 27.82
N LEU A 822 2.53 -1.68 27.51
CA LEU A 822 2.45 -3.02 26.93
C LEU A 822 2.54 -4.14 27.98
N THR A 823 1.83 -3.99 29.11
CA THR A 823 1.86 -4.96 30.22
C THR A 823 1.25 -6.31 29.86
N TYR A 824 0.24 -6.30 29.00
CA TYR A 824 -0.62 -7.44 28.67
C TYR A 824 -0.12 -8.32 27.51
N ILE A 825 0.81 -7.84 26.67
CA ILE A 825 1.33 -8.63 25.54
C ILE A 825 2.22 -9.77 26.03
N LYS A 826 2.20 -10.91 25.32
CA LYS A 826 3.10 -12.02 25.61
C LYS A 826 4.50 -11.76 25.01
N LEU A 827 5.55 -12.20 25.67
CA LEU A 827 6.94 -12.06 25.21
C LEU A 827 7.15 -12.69 23.83
N GLY A 828 6.55 -13.86 23.60
CA GLY A 828 6.63 -14.64 22.38
C GLY A 828 5.49 -14.39 21.39
N GLN A 829 4.63 -13.39 21.60
CA GLN A 829 3.52 -13.06 20.71
C GLN A 829 4.03 -12.77 19.31
N SER A 830 3.44 -13.41 18.28
CA SER A 830 3.85 -13.21 16.88
C SER A 830 3.69 -11.74 16.47
N ALA A 831 4.69 -11.20 15.76
CA ALA A 831 4.63 -9.85 15.20
C ALA A 831 3.40 -9.64 14.30
N THR A 832 2.94 -10.70 13.63
CA THR A 832 1.77 -10.65 12.73
C THR A 832 0.43 -10.49 13.46
N THR A 833 0.40 -10.75 14.78
CA THR A 833 -0.81 -10.61 15.62
C THR A 833 -0.85 -9.29 16.39
N LEU A 834 0.24 -8.51 16.39
CA LEU A 834 0.27 -7.20 17.01
C LEU A 834 -0.49 -6.17 16.16
N SER A 835 -1.21 -5.27 16.82
CA SER A 835 -1.76 -4.08 16.17
C SER A 835 -0.63 -3.11 15.77
N GLY A 836 -0.92 -2.17 14.83
CA GLY A 836 0.06 -1.15 14.43
C GLY A 836 0.59 -0.33 15.61
N GLY A 837 -0.30 0.09 16.50
CA GLY A 837 0.06 0.83 17.72
C GLY A 837 0.87 -0.01 18.73
N GLU A 838 0.59 -1.31 18.87
CA GLU A 838 1.40 -2.20 19.71
C GLU A 838 2.81 -2.38 19.13
N ALA A 839 2.92 -2.59 17.81
CA ALA A 839 4.21 -2.69 17.13
C ALA A 839 5.05 -1.43 17.31
N GLN A 840 4.43 -0.26 17.17
CA GLN A 840 5.07 1.04 17.37
C GLN A 840 5.56 1.23 18.80
N ARG A 841 4.76 0.87 19.79
CA ARG A 841 5.17 0.93 21.21
C ARG A 841 6.30 -0.07 21.54
N VAL A 842 6.35 -1.24 20.91
CA VAL A 842 7.48 -2.17 21.03
C VAL A 842 8.76 -1.55 20.45
N LYS A 843 8.66 -0.83 19.31
CA LYS A 843 9.79 -0.08 18.74
C LYS A 843 10.28 1.01 19.70
N LEU A 844 9.36 1.79 20.26
CA LEU A 844 9.67 2.81 21.25
C LEU A 844 10.36 2.21 22.48
N ALA A 845 9.84 1.11 23.05
CA ALA A 845 10.43 0.42 24.19
C ALA A 845 11.87 -0.05 23.91
N ARG A 846 12.14 -0.53 22.69
CA ARG A 846 13.50 -0.90 22.27
C ARG A 846 14.44 0.30 22.32
N GLU A 847 14.04 1.44 21.78
CA GLU A 847 14.87 2.65 21.80
C GLU A 847 15.10 3.18 23.22
N LEU A 848 14.06 3.19 24.06
CA LEU A 848 14.17 3.53 25.47
C LEU A 848 15.10 2.62 26.25
N SER A 849 15.30 1.37 25.81
CA SER A 849 16.21 0.42 26.46
C SER A 849 17.69 0.69 26.16
N LYS A 850 17.99 1.52 25.15
CA LYS A 850 19.34 1.93 24.75
C LYS A 850 19.83 3.08 25.63
N ARG A 851 21.15 3.34 25.58
CA ARG A 851 21.74 4.50 26.27
C ARG A 851 21.28 5.78 25.55
N ASP A 852 20.70 6.69 26.29
CA ASP A 852 20.30 8.01 25.81
C ASP A 852 21.49 8.96 25.79
N THR A 853 21.66 9.69 24.71
CA THR A 853 22.71 10.71 24.54
C THR A 853 22.21 12.13 24.76
N GLY A 854 20.89 12.34 24.77
CA GLY A 854 20.24 13.66 24.88
C GLY A 854 20.22 14.46 23.56
N ASN A 855 20.82 13.93 22.47
CA ASN A 855 20.87 14.59 21.15
C ASN A 855 20.26 13.69 20.04
N THR A 856 19.22 12.94 20.37
CA THR A 856 18.54 12.08 19.39
C THR A 856 17.33 12.82 18.79
N LEU A 857 17.19 12.73 17.46
CA LEU A 857 15.97 13.13 16.77
C LEU A 857 15.02 11.93 16.70
N TYR A 858 13.92 12.00 17.43
CA TYR A 858 12.83 11.02 17.38
C TYR A 858 11.74 11.52 16.43
N ILE A 859 11.36 10.70 15.48
CA ILE A 859 10.24 10.95 14.56
C ILE A 859 9.20 9.86 14.81
N LEU A 860 7.96 10.26 15.14
CA LEU A 860 6.85 9.37 15.40
C LEU A 860 5.69 9.69 14.45
N ASP A 861 5.16 8.65 13.81
CA ASP A 861 4.02 8.77 12.92
C ASP A 861 2.75 8.23 13.60
N GLU A 862 1.84 9.15 13.96
CA GLU A 862 0.56 8.87 14.63
C GLU A 862 0.66 7.88 15.80
N PRO A 863 1.46 8.16 16.83
CA PRO A 863 1.74 7.21 17.92
C PRO A 863 0.53 6.92 18.82
N THR A 864 -0.56 7.67 18.73
CA THR A 864 -1.78 7.45 19.52
C THR A 864 -2.79 6.54 18.87
N THR A 865 -2.46 5.98 17.71
CA THR A 865 -3.30 5.05 16.96
C THR A 865 -3.72 3.85 17.84
N GLY A 866 -5.02 3.60 17.95
CA GLY A 866 -5.57 2.49 18.74
C GLY A 866 -5.43 2.63 20.27
N LEU A 867 -5.16 3.83 20.77
CA LEU A 867 -4.98 4.08 22.19
C LEU A 867 -6.22 4.71 22.83
N HIS A 868 -6.61 4.17 23.96
CA HIS A 868 -7.56 4.81 24.86
C HIS A 868 -6.93 6.04 25.53
N PHE A 869 -7.73 7.02 25.95
CA PHE A 869 -7.27 8.25 26.62
C PHE A 869 -6.26 8.01 27.75
N HIS A 870 -6.43 6.95 28.54
CA HIS A 870 -5.48 6.58 29.58
C HIS A 870 -4.13 6.12 29.06
N ASP A 871 -4.13 5.35 27.97
CA ASP A 871 -2.89 4.86 27.33
C ASP A 871 -2.14 6.04 26.67
N ILE A 872 -2.87 7.04 26.13
CA ILE A 872 -2.31 8.29 25.60
C ILE A 872 -1.58 9.07 26.70
N GLN A 873 -2.17 9.16 27.90
CA GLN A 873 -1.51 9.83 29.03
C GLN A 873 -0.16 9.17 29.36
N GLN A 874 -0.12 7.83 29.41
CA GLN A 874 1.12 7.08 29.70
C GLN A 874 2.17 7.30 28.60
N LEU A 875 1.76 7.30 27.31
CA LEU A 875 2.65 7.60 26.19
C LEU A 875 3.23 9.02 26.29
N LEU A 876 2.38 10.01 26.58
CA LEU A 876 2.81 11.40 26.75
C LEU A 876 3.83 11.55 27.90
N ASP A 877 3.64 10.86 29.03
CA ASP A 877 4.59 10.86 30.12
C ASP A 877 5.99 10.34 29.69
N VAL A 878 6.02 9.35 28.80
CA VAL A 878 7.27 8.84 28.21
C VAL A 878 7.90 9.86 27.25
N LEU A 879 7.11 10.46 26.34
CA LEU A 879 7.61 11.43 25.38
C LEU A 879 8.14 12.69 26.09
N HIS A 880 7.46 13.19 27.11
CA HIS A 880 7.93 14.33 27.91
C HIS A 880 9.25 14.01 28.65
N ARG A 881 9.39 12.80 29.22
CA ARG A 881 10.69 12.36 29.80
C ARG A 881 11.83 12.36 28.78
N LEU A 882 11.59 11.86 27.57
CA LEU A 882 12.59 11.87 26.49
C LEU A 882 12.98 13.29 26.10
N ARG A 883 12.01 14.20 25.97
CA ARG A 883 12.25 15.63 25.72
C ARG A 883 13.08 16.26 26.84
N ASP A 884 12.71 16.02 28.09
CA ASP A 884 13.37 16.59 29.26
C ASP A 884 14.83 16.13 29.42
N HIS A 885 15.20 15.00 28.76
CA HIS A 885 16.60 14.57 28.63
C HIS A 885 17.37 15.29 27.50
N GLY A 886 16.76 16.26 26.80
CA GLY A 886 17.40 17.07 25.76
C GLY A 886 17.08 16.63 24.31
N ASN A 887 16.38 15.51 24.13
CA ASN A 887 16.06 15.00 22.80
C ASN A 887 15.02 15.86 22.08
N THR A 888 15.10 15.89 20.77
CA THR A 888 14.08 16.53 19.91
C THR A 888 13.07 15.48 19.46
N ILE A 889 11.80 15.76 19.65
CA ILE A 889 10.72 14.84 19.33
C ILE A 889 9.80 15.51 18.32
N VAL A 890 9.66 14.92 17.14
CA VAL A 890 8.73 15.35 16.09
C VAL A 890 7.65 14.30 15.93
N VAL A 891 6.41 14.68 16.12
CA VAL A 891 5.25 13.78 16.10
C VAL A 891 4.27 14.25 15.04
N ILE A 892 3.95 13.40 14.06
CA ILE A 892 2.80 13.63 13.19
C ILE A 892 1.56 13.18 13.96
N GLU A 893 0.60 14.07 14.19
CA GLU A 893 -0.55 13.76 15.02
C GLU A 893 -1.84 14.48 14.62
N HIS A 894 -2.95 13.80 14.91
CA HIS A 894 -4.30 14.31 14.76
C HIS A 894 -5.06 14.38 16.10
N ASN A 895 -4.57 13.67 17.12
CA ASN A 895 -5.19 13.64 18.44
C ASN A 895 -5.00 14.97 19.16
N LEU A 896 -6.09 15.65 19.46
CA LEU A 896 -6.07 16.98 20.08
C LEU A 896 -5.50 16.97 21.50
N ASP A 897 -5.60 15.85 22.22
CA ASP A 897 -5.01 15.71 23.57
C ASP A 897 -3.48 15.72 23.52
N VAL A 898 -2.88 15.14 22.47
CA VAL A 898 -1.43 15.24 22.24
C VAL A 898 -1.06 16.65 21.78
N ILE A 899 -1.77 17.17 20.80
CA ILE A 899 -1.49 18.49 20.19
C ILE A 899 -1.53 19.60 21.25
N LYS A 900 -2.52 19.58 22.17
CA LYS A 900 -2.60 20.58 23.24
C LYS A 900 -1.45 20.51 24.25
N THR A 901 -0.74 19.36 24.35
CA THR A 901 0.41 19.18 25.26
C THR A 901 1.76 19.49 24.63
N ALA A 902 1.82 19.64 23.31
CA ALA A 902 3.04 19.94 22.58
C ALA A 902 3.64 21.30 22.97
N ASP A 903 4.96 21.44 22.88
CA ASP A 903 5.65 22.73 23.06
C ASP A 903 5.53 23.59 21.81
N TRP A 904 5.54 22.96 20.63
CA TRP A 904 5.49 23.62 19.32
C TRP A 904 4.61 22.86 18.34
N ILE A 905 3.93 23.57 17.44
CA ILE A 905 3.09 23.00 16.38
C ILE A 905 3.56 23.53 15.04
N ILE A 906 3.55 22.66 14.04
CA ILE A 906 3.71 22.97 12.62
C ILE A 906 2.43 22.52 11.92
N ASP A 907 1.62 23.46 11.44
CA ASP A 907 0.33 23.16 10.83
C ASP A 907 0.39 23.30 9.30
N MET A 908 0.08 22.18 8.62
CA MET A 908 0.12 22.02 7.17
C MET A 908 -1.27 22.09 6.55
N GLY A 909 -1.38 22.65 5.35
CA GLY A 909 -2.68 22.72 4.68
C GLY A 909 -2.67 23.57 3.41
N PRO A 910 -3.77 24.30 3.13
CA PRO A 910 -5.05 24.33 3.87
C PRO A 910 -5.90 23.06 3.67
N GLU A 911 -5.75 22.39 2.51
CA GLU A 911 -6.49 21.20 2.12
C GLU A 911 -5.55 20.00 1.87
N GLY A 912 -6.09 18.85 1.45
CA GLY A 912 -5.33 17.71 1.00
C GLY A 912 -4.96 17.77 -0.50
N GLY A 913 -4.00 16.93 -0.91
CA GLY A 913 -3.58 16.76 -2.31
C GLY A 913 -3.09 18.05 -2.95
N ASP A 914 -3.55 18.30 -4.19
CA ASP A 914 -3.12 19.46 -4.98
C ASP A 914 -3.49 20.82 -4.36
N LYS A 915 -4.45 20.87 -3.46
CA LYS A 915 -4.87 22.11 -2.77
C LYS A 915 -4.12 22.31 -1.44
N GLY A 916 -3.28 21.36 -1.06
CA GLY A 916 -2.45 21.38 0.15
C GLY A 916 -0.98 21.69 -0.11
N GLY A 917 -0.12 21.13 0.71
CA GLY A 917 1.33 21.17 0.55
C GLY A 917 1.97 22.50 0.91
N THR A 918 1.33 23.31 1.73
CA THR A 918 1.86 24.59 2.23
C THR A 918 1.88 24.63 3.75
N LEU A 919 2.80 25.41 4.29
CA LEU A 919 2.84 25.74 5.71
C LEU A 919 1.81 26.82 6.02
N LEU A 920 0.85 26.54 6.92
CA LEU A 920 -0.15 27.52 7.35
C LEU A 920 0.35 28.40 8.48
N THR A 921 0.84 27.77 9.53
CA THR A 921 1.33 28.48 10.73
C THR A 921 2.27 27.59 11.53
N THR A 922 3.14 28.22 12.32
CA THR A 922 3.97 27.55 13.34
C THR A 922 3.88 28.34 14.64
N GLY A 923 3.95 27.67 15.76
CA GLY A 923 3.93 28.35 17.07
C GLY A 923 3.52 27.42 18.21
N THR A 924 3.29 28.01 19.38
CA THR A 924 2.70 27.27 20.49
C THR A 924 1.23 26.91 20.19
N PRO A 925 0.66 25.89 20.84
CA PRO A 925 -0.76 25.55 20.67
C PRO A 925 -1.71 26.74 20.81
N GLU A 926 -1.42 27.66 21.70
CA GLU A 926 -2.21 28.90 21.88
C GLU A 926 -2.14 29.80 20.66
N GLN A 927 -0.97 29.98 20.06
CA GLN A 927 -0.77 30.81 18.87
C GLN A 927 -1.46 30.18 17.64
N VAL A 928 -1.37 28.86 17.48
CA VAL A 928 -2.05 28.13 16.40
C VAL A 928 -3.57 28.21 16.56
N ALA A 929 -4.10 28.13 17.80
CA ALA A 929 -5.52 28.25 18.08
C ALA A 929 -6.11 29.64 17.69
N ASP A 930 -5.29 30.66 17.60
CA ASP A 930 -5.70 32.01 17.16
C ASP A 930 -5.55 32.19 15.63
N CYS A 931 -4.98 31.27 14.90
CA CYS A 931 -4.84 31.32 13.46
C CYS A 931 -6.18 30.98 12.76
N ALA A 932 -6.80 31.94 12.09
CA ALA A 932 -8.11 31.79 11.48
C ALA A 932 -8.14 30.79 10.31
N THR A 933 -7.00 30.53 9.66
CA THR A 933 -6.89 29.61 8.51
C THR A 933 -6.56 28.17 8.92
N SER A 934 -6.24 27.94 10.20
CA SER A 934 -5.88 26.61 10.73
C SER A 934 -7.13 25.86 11.17
N TYR A 935 -7.45 24.76 10.51
CA TYR A 935 -8.49 23.84 10.99
C TYR A 935 -8.12 23.23 12.33
N THR A 936 -6.87 22.82 12.51
CA THR A 936 -6.36 22.33 13.80
C THR A 936 -6.57 23.37 14.91
N GLY A 937 -6.24 24.63 14.64
CA GLY A 937 -6.44 25.73 15.56
C GLY A 937 -7.92 25.94 15.94
N HIS A 938 -8.81 25.79 14.99
CA HIS A 938 -10.25 25.90 15.21
C HIS A 938 -10.76 24.85 16.23
N PHE A 939 -10.37 23.58 16.09
CA PHE A 939 -10.75 22.52 17.02
C PHE A 939 -10.01 22.60 18.37
N LEU A 940 -8.77 23.10 18.38
CA LEU A 940 -7.95 23.24 19.57
C LEU A 940 -8.44 24.35 20.50
N LYS A 941 -8.93 25.44 19.94
CA LYS A 941 -9.36 26.65 20.69
C LYS A 941 -10.37 26.37 21.82
N PRO A 942 -11.48 25.64 21.61
CA PRO A 942 -12.45 25.34 22.66
C PRO A 942 -11.86 24.44 23.76
N LEU A 943 -10.94 23.52 23.42
CA LEU A 943 -10.27 22.66 24.41
C LEU A 943 -9.37 23.47 25.33
N LEU A 944 -8.53 24.35 24.79
CA LEU A 944 -7.67 25.24 25.58
C LEU A 944 -8.50 26.19 26.47
N ALA A 945 -9.63 26.71 25.99
CA ALA A 945 -10.53 27.56 26.74
C ALA A 945 -11.18 26.81 27.93
N ARG A 946 -11.61 25.56 27.73
CA ARG A 946 -12.13 24.69 28.80
C ARG A 946 -11.07 24.44 29.89
N GLU A 947 -9.84 24.24 29.53
CA GLU A 947 -8.71 24.03 30.44
C GLU A 947 -8.38 25.29 31.25
N GLN A 948 -8.37 26.44 30.65
CA GLN A 948 -8.17 27.74 31.32
C GLN A 948 -9.30 28.04 32.30
N ALA A 949 -10.54 27.73 31.94
CA ALA A 949 -11.69 27.93 32.84
C ALA A 949 -11.63 27.00 34.06
N ALA A 950 -11.14 25.76 33.90
CA ALA A 950 -10.98 24.81 35.01
C ALA A 950 -9.83 25.15 35.96
N LYS A 951 -8.80 25.87 35.51
CA LYS A 951 -7.68 26.36 36.35
C LYS A 951 -8.05 27.59 37.16
N ARG A 952 -9.16 28.31 36.86
CA ARG A 952 -9.63 29.44 37.66
C ARG A 952 -10.15 28.93 38.98
N PRO A 953 -9.67 29.44 40.16
CA PRO A 953 -10.17 29.02 41.46
C PRO A 953 -11.66 29.34 41.54
N LYS A 954 -12.47 28.32 41.91
CA LYS A 954 -13.89 28.52 42.23
C LYS A 954 -14.02 29.68 43.21
N PRO A 955 -14.84 30.69 42.96
CA PRO A 955 -15.03 31.76 43.93
C PRO A 955 -15.45 31.16 45.27
N ARG A 956 -14.68 31.44 46.33
CA ARG A 956 -15.03 31.04 47.68
C ARG A 956 -16.46 31.52 47.93
N LYS A 957 -17.40 30.59 48.12
CA LYS A 957 -18.71 30.92 48.65
C LYS A 957 -18.46 31.70 49.97
N LYS A 958 -18.77 32.99 50.00
CA LYS A 958 -18.84 33.74 51.24
C LYS A 958 -19.90 33.04 52.06
N SER A 959 -19.46 32.40 53.15
CA SER A 959 -20.32 31.98 54.24
C SER A 959 -20.88 33.26 54.80
N GLY A 960 -22.16 33.57 54.48
CA GLY A 960 -22.97 34.52 55.22
C GLY A 960 -23.68 33.82 56.32
#